data_d1518d3d3c869a41701bec30c02a1d5a
#
_entry.id   d1518d3d3c869a41701bec30c02a1d5a
#
_cell.length_a   1.000
_cell.length_b   1.000
_cell.length_c   1.000
_cell.angle_alpha   90.00
_cell.angle_beta   90.00
_cell.angle_gamma   90.00
#
_symmetry.space_group_name_H-M   'P 1'
#
loop_
_entity.id
_entity.type
_entity.pdbx_description
1 polymer ?
#
loop_
_entity_poly.entity_id
_entity_poly.type
_entity_poly.pdbx_seq_one_letter_code
_entity_poly.pdbx_strand_id
1 'polypeptide(L)'
;MNSLIAAAFSRTSAILLTLVLLGAIGIVSYIQIPKEARPDVDIPVAYVSVGYEGISPDDAERLLVKPLEKHLRTVEGLDVMKSVASEGYASVSLEFAAGEDIDLVLADVRKAVDDAKPDLPTDADEPKVIEVSLSLFPVLTAALYGTVSERDMVQAARDIKDKLEALPGVLEVEIGGDREEVLEILVDASAMEAYGLDPNVVTGLVKGNNQLVTAGAIDDGGGRLLVKVPGVIETIDDLINMPIKASDGTSIKFGDVAVVRRAFRQAEGWSRVNGEAAIVLDVRKRVGSNIINVIEAAREVIDEEAPKIGDDVKVSYLFDDSKDVRNLLSDLGNNVGAAVIIVMVVVLAVLGIRNASLVGLAIPGSFLMGITVLNSIGVTMNIIVLFSLILVAGMLVDGVIVTTEYADRRIAMGESRRTAYRVGAQRMAWPIITSTVTTLMVFMPLLFWPGIVGQFMKYLPMTVIAVLLSSLFMALIFIPVLGGMIGKKTVAKDAVSATAPRFYRRLLKIAVRRPAITMLAVIVVIVSAFMGYARAGLGVSFFPDIEPDQAQVQVLARGDLSARERDLLVQQTEQNINSVKGVQDFYARSFRSGGDGSQAPRDSVGTIRTVFAEWNEREKASSLMDQMRGLVADLAGADISITKQQEGPGGALPIAIDILGDDLDDLAAATDDLVARMEALG
;
A
#
# COMPACT_ATOMS: atom_id res chain seq x y z
N MET A 1 -0.91 -36.10 -25.33
CA MET A 1 -2.29 -35.59 -25.17
C MET A 1 -3.37 -36.60 -25.51
N ASN A 2 -3.38 -37.23 -26.70
CA ASN A 2 -4.42 -38.18 -27.11
C ASN A 2 -4.54 -39.40 -26.18
N SER A 3 -3.42 -39.94 -25.65
CA SER A 3 -3.39 -41.03 -24.68
C SER A 3 -3.97 -40.60 -23.32
N LEU A 4 -3.69 -39.38 -22.86
CA LEU A 4 -4.26 -38.83 -21.63
C LEU A 4 -5.78 -38.68 -21.71
N ILE A 5 -6.28 -38.13 -22.81
CA ILE A 5 -7.73 -38.00 -23.05
C ILE A 5 -8.38 -39.38 -23.11
N ALA A 6 -7.76 -40.36 -23.78
CA ALA A 6 -8.27 -41.71 -23.82
C ALA A 6 -8.30 -42.38 -22.44
N ALA A 7 -7.25 -42.17 -21.63
CA ALA A 7 -7.20 -42.66 -20.26
C ALA A 7 -8.27 -42.01 -19.36
N ALA A 8 -8.52 -40.68 -19.53
CA ALA A 8 -9.60 -40.00 -18.82
C ALA A 8 -10.99 -40.60 -19.11
N PHE A 9 -11.25 -40.92 -20.35
CA PHE A 9 -12.53 -41.59 -20.73
C PHE A 9 -12.61 -43.05 -20.28
N SER A 10 -11.49 -43.73 -20.03
CA SER A 10 -11.52 -45.12 -19.49
C SER A 10 -11.81 -45.14 -17.99
N ARG A 11 -11.45 -44.08 -17.25
CA ARG A 11 -11.61 -43.95 -15.79
C ARG A 11 -12.51 -42.79 -15.39
N THR A 12 -13.72 -42.72 -15.96
CA THR A 12 -14.65 -41.59 -15.79
C THR A 12 -14.95 -41.26 -14.33
N SER A 13 -15.17 -42.30 -13.47
CA SER A 13 -15.44 -42.07 -12.04
C SER A 13 -14.26 -41.40 -11.31
N ALA A 14 -13.03 -41.82 -11.66
CA ALA A 14 -11.84 -41.17 -11.08
C ALA A 14 -11.71 -39.70 -11.51
N ILE A 15 -11.98 -39.37 -12.77
CA ILE A 15 -11.96 -37.98 -13.28
C ILE A 15 -13.03 -37.13 -12.59
N LEU A 16 -14.24 -37.66 -12.38
CA LEU A 16 -15.30 -36.94 -11.66
C LEU A 16 -14.92 -36.70 -10.19
N LEU A 17 -14.36 -37.71 -9.53
CA LEU A 17 -13.87 -37.57 -8.16
C LEU A 17 -12.76 -36.51 -8.08
N THR A 18 -11.84 -36.55 -9.04
CA THR A 18 -10.77 -35.53 -9.12
C THR A 18 -11.34 -34.13 -9.34
N LEU A 19 -12.36 -33.97 -10.19
CA LEU A 19 -13.01 -32.65 -10.39
C LEU A 19 -13.67 -32.14 -9.10
N VAL A 20 -14.40 -33.01 -8.38
CA VAL A 20 -15.02 -32.62 -7.10
C VAL A 20 -13.97 -32.31 -6.06
N LEU A 21 -12.89 -33.09 -5.98
CA LEU A 21 -11.78 -32.85 -5.07
C LEU A 21 -11.08 -31.50 -5.39
N LEU A 22 -10.76 -31.25 -6.66
CA LEU A 22 -10.16 -29.96 -7.09
C LEU A 22 -11.10 -28.80 -6.82
N GLY A 23 -12.41 -28.97 -7.01
CA GLY A 23 -13.39 -27.95 -6.64
C GLY A 23 -13.40 -27.67 -5.12
N ALA A 24 -13.36 -28.73 -4.29
CA ALA A 24 -13.29 -28.58 -2.83
C ALA A 24 -11.98 -27.91 -2.39
N ILE A 25 -10.83 -28.35 -2.93
CA ILE A 25 -9.53 -27.72 -2.67
C ILE A 25 -9.54 -26.26 -3.12
N GLY A 26 -10.15 -25.96 -4.28
CA GLY A 26 -10.28 -24.62 -4.80
C GLY A 26 -11.08 -23.69 -3.88
N ILE A 27 -12.18 -24.19 -3.31
CA ILE A 27 -12.97 -23.44 -2.31
C ILE A 27 -12.14 -23.20 -1.06
N VAL A 28 -11.46 -24.20 -0.54
CA VAL A 28 -10.56 -24.05 0.62
C VAL A 28 -9.45 -23.06 0.32
N SER A 29 -8.82 -23.16 -0.85
CA SER A 29 -7.78 -22.19 -1.27
C SER A 29 -8.32 -20.77 -1.37
N TYR A 30 -9.54 -20.56 -1.89
CA TYR A 30 -10.17 -19.24 -1.97
C TYR A 30 -10.43 -18.62 -0.58
N ILE A 31 -10.78 -19.47 0.41
CA ILE A 31 -11.00 -19.03 1.79
C ILE A 31 -9.66 -18.70 2.46
N GLN A 32 -8.65 -19.55 2.27
CA GLN A 32 -7.36 -19.47 2.95
C GLN A 32 -6.38 -18.46 2.34
N ILE A 33 -6.47 -18.22 1.02
CA ILE A 33 -5.57 -17.28 0.34
C ILE A 33 -5.63 -15.90 1.01
N PRO A 34 -4.49 -15.31 1.41
CA PRO A 34 -4.48 -13.98 2.01
C PRO A 34 -5.04 -12.96 1.05
N LYS A 35 -5.87 -12.05 1.58
CA LYS A 35 -6.47 -10.96 0.82
C LYS A 35 -5.76 -9.68 1.22
N GLU A 36 -5.29 -8.93 0.21
CA GLU A 36 -4.51 -7.72 0.38
C GLU A 36 -5.03 -6.63 -0.56
N ALA A 37 -4.90 -5.37 -0.17
CA ALA A 37 -5.28 -4.26 -1.04
C ALA A 37 -4.28 -4.17 -2.21
N ARG A 38 -3.00 -4.21 -1.91
CA ARG A 38 -1.90 -4.09 -2.87
C ARG A 38 -1.03 -5.33 -2.82
N PRO A 39 -0.39 -5.72 -3.95
CA PRO A 39 0.60 -6.78 -3.92
C PRO A 39 1.78 -6.35 -3.06
N ASP A 40 2.32 -7.28 -2.31
CA ASP A 40 3.57 -7.10 -1.60
C ASP A 40 4.72 -7.07 -2.61
N VAL A 41 5.36 -5.93 -2.71
CA VAL A 41 6.48 -5.67 -3.61
C VAL A 41 7.59 -5.05 -2.81
N ASP A 42 8.73 -5.70 -2.81
CA ASP A 42 9.94 -5.14 -2.25
C ASP A 42 10.36 -3.93 -3.08
N ILE A 43 10.30 -2.76 -2.46
CA ILE A 43 10.83 -1.54 -3.05
C ILE A 43 12.27 -1.43 -2.58
N PRO A 44 13.25 -1.62 -3.45
CA PRO A 44 14.65 -1.60 -3.05
C PRO A 44 15.11 -0.14 -2.84
N VAL A 45 14.53 0.53 -1.84
CA VAL A 45 14.83 1.90 -1.44
C VAL A 45 15.16 1.95 0.04
N ALA A 46 16.31 2.52 0.37
CA ALA A 46 16.70 2.83 1.73
C ALA A 46 16.78 4.35 1.93
N TYR A 47 16.38 4.80 3.11
CA TYR A 47 16.44 6.21 3.49
C TYR A 47 17.33 6.37 4.72
N VAL A 48 18.33 7.24 4.63
CA VAL A 48 19.23 7.55 5.73
C VAL A 48 18.99 8.98 6.17
N SER A 49 18.75 9.24 7.45
CA SER A 49 18.55 10.57 7.99
C SER A 49 19.44 10.86 9.19
N VAL A 50 19.91 12.10 9.31
CA VAL A 50 20.72 12.59 10.42
C VAL A 50 20.21 13.95 10.83
N GLY A 51 19.84 14.10 12.11
CA GLY A 51 19.50 15.38 12.72
C GLY A 51 20.77 16.10 13.23
N TYR A 52 20.78 17.42 13.12
CA TYR A 52 21.76 18.27 13.81
C TYR A 52 21.13 19.64 14.05
N GLU A 53 20.58 19.83 15.22
CA GLU A 53 19.81 21.03 15.56
C GLU A 53 20.65 22.30 15.37
N GLY A 54 20.10 23.29 14.64
CA GLY A 54 20.74 24.58 14.39
C GLY A 54 21.78 24.62 13.26
N ILE A 55 22.01 23.52 12.54
CA ILE A 55 22.90 23.52 11.37
C ILE A 55 22.23 24.21 10.18
N SER A 56 23.02 25.06 9.44
CA SER A 56 22.57 25.64 8.18
C SER A 56 22.54 24.59 7.05
N PRO A 57 21.75 24.77 5.96
CA PRO A 57 21.76 23.86 4.82
C PRO A 57 23.13 23.64 4.20
N ASP A 58 23.92 24.70 4.04
CA ASP A 58 25.28 24.64 3.48
C ASP A 58 26.24 23.85 4.36
N ASP A 59 26.13 24.01 5.68
CA ASP A 59 26.94 23.24 6.63
C ASP A 59 26.42 21.79 6.71
N ALA A 60 25.12 21.56 6.62
CA ALA A 60 24.54 20.22 6.57
C ALA A 60 25.02 19.45 5.34
N GLU A 61 25.09 20.11 4.17
CA GLU A 61 25.70 19.50 2.97
C GLU A 61 27.16 19.09 3.24
N ARG A 62 27.93 20.01 3.78
CA ARG A 62 29.37 19.80 3.97
C ARG A 62 29.70 18.79 5.05
N LEU A 63 29.00 18.86 6.19
CA LEU A 63 29.34 18.12 7.41
C LEU A 63 28.55 16.82 7.59
N LEU A 64 27.37 16.69 6.97
CA LEU A 64 26.53 15.52 7.09
C LEU A 64 26.39 14.75 5.76
N VAL A 65 25.96 15.45 4.69
CA VAL A 65 25.67 14.81 3.40
C VAL A 65 26.94 14.25 2.76
N LYS A 66 27.95 15.07 2.54
CA LYS A 66 29.20 14.65 1.86
C LYS A 66 29.92 13.47 2.54
N PRO A 67 30.06 13.42 3.88
CA PRO A 67 30.58 12.24 4.56
C PRO A 67 29.72 11.00 4.33
N LEU A 68 28.39 11.10 4.43
CA LEU A 68 27.48 9.98 4.18
C LEU A 68 27.58 9.48 2.74
N GLU A 69 27.50 10.37 1.76
CA GLU A 69 27.60 10.01 0.34
C GLU A 69 28.90 9.29 0.01
N LYS A 70 30.03 9.75 0.59
CA LYS A 70 31.35 9.13 0.39
C LYS A 70 31.35 7.63 0.70
N HIS A 71 30.71 7.25 1.80
CA HIS A 71 30.62 5.84 2.23
C HIS A 71 29.49 5.10 1.53
N LEU A 72 28.30 5.73 1.36
CA LEU A 72 27.14 5.10 0.74
C LEU A 72 27.32 4.78 -0.75
N ARG A 73 28.15 5.53 -1.48
CA ARG A 73 28.50 5.23 -2.89
C ARG A 73 29.18 3.88 -3.09
N THR A 74 29.71 3.29 -2.02
CA THR A 74 30.42 1.99 -2.10
C THR A 74 29.48 0.80 -1.98
N VAL A 75 28.20 1.04 -1.69
CA VAL A 75 27.19 -0.03 -1.55
C VAL A 75 26.87 -0.61 -2.94
N GLU A 76 26.93 -1.94 -3.03
CA GLU A 76 26.72 -2.66 -4.28
C GLU A 76 25.24 -2.60 -4.71
N GLY A 77 24.98 -2.54 -6.01
CA GLY A 77 23.61 -2.48 -6.55
C GLY A 77 22.94 -1.10 -6.51
N LEU A 78 23.64 -0.05 -6.04
CA LEU A 78 23.10 1.30 -6.00
C LEU A 78 22.89 1.85 -7.43
N ASP A 79 21.63 2.22 -7.74
CA ASP A 79 21.23 2.78 -9.05
C ASP A 79 21.13 4.31 -8.97
N VAL A 80 20.40 4.83 -7.98
CA VAL A 80 20.22 6.27 -7.79
C VAL A 80 20.47 6.65 -6.34
N MET A 81 21.20 7.74 -6.12
CA MET A 81 21.39 8.36 -4.80
C MET A 81 20.97 9.83 -4.89
N LYS A 82 20.02 10.22 -4.02
CA LYS A 82 19.56 11.59 -3.88
C LYS A 82 19.74 12.04 -2.45
N SER A 83 20.43 13.15 -2.26
CA SER A 83 20.68 13.71 -0.95
C SER A 83 19.99 15.07 -0.80
N VAL A 84 19.54 15.34 0.41
CA VAL A 84 18.89 16.58 0.79
C VAL A 84 19.58 17.13 2.04
N ALA A 85 20.09 18.36 1.94
CA ALA A 85 20.57 19.13 3.07
C ALA A 85 19.53 20.21 3.41
N SER A 86 19.12 20.27 4.67
CA SER A 86 18.14 21.24 5.17
C SER A 86 18.60 21.82 6.48
N GLU A 87 17.95 22.90 6.92
CA GLU A 87 18.17 23.43 8.25
C GLU A 87 17.78 22.39 9.31
N GLY A 88 18.74 22.05 10.17
CA GLY A 88 18.54 21.10 11.26
C GLY A 88 18.69 19.64 10.90
N TYR A 89 18.80 19.23 9.62
CA TYR A 89 18.94 17.82 9.25
C TYR A 89 19.50 17.60 7.85
N ALA A 90 19.95 16.37 7.61
CA ALA A 90 20.31 15.86 6.29
C ALA A 90 19.67 14.49 6.03
N SER A 91 19.41 14.19 4.78
CA SER A 91 18.92 12.87 4.38
C SER A 91 19.50 12.40 3.06
N VAL A 92 19.62 11.08 2.91
CA VAL A 92 20.06 10.41 1.69
C VAL A 92 19.09 9.30 1.35
N SER A 93 18.48 9.38 0.17
CA SER A 93 17.64 8.34 -0.41
C SER A 93 18.47 7.51 -1.39
N LEU A 94 18.43 6.21 -1.25
CA LEU A 94 19.19 5.23 -2.02
C LEU A 94 18.21 4.31 -2.75
N GLU A 95 18.21 4.34 -4.07
CA GLU A 95 17.43 3.42 -4.90
C GLU A 95 18.36 2.36 -5.47
N PHE A 96 18.00 1.09 -5.32
CA PHE A 96 18.78 -0.05 -5.80
C PHE A 96 18.11 -0.72 -6.99
N ALA A 97 18.88 -1.53 -7.71
CA ALA A 97 18.37 -2.24 -8.87
C ALA A 97 17.23 -3.20 -8.47
N ALA A 98 16.20 -3.29 -9.32
CA ALA A 98 15.07 -4.16 -9.05
C ALA A 98 15.47 -5.64 -9.01
N GLY A 99 15.17 -6.33 -7.91
CA GLY A 99 15.48 -7.73 -7.69
C GLY A 99 16.65 -7.99 -6.73
N GLU A 100 17.27 -6.93 -6.20
CA GLU A 100 18.22 -7.05 -5.08
C GLU A 100 17.47 -7.49 -3.81
N ASP A 101 18.15 -8.24 -2.97
CA ASP A 101 17.65 -8.65 -1.66
C ASP A 101 17.72 -7.45 -0.70
N ILE A 102 16.57 -6.90 -0.32
CA ILE A 102 16.51 -5.68 0.48
C ILE A 102 17.15 -5.85 1.86
N ASP A 103 17.09 -7.04 2.46
CA ASP A 103 17.70 -7.29 3.76
C ASP A 103 19.24 -7.21 3.69
N LEU A 104 19.82 -7.75 2.63
CA LEU A 104 21.27 -7.65 2.38
C LEU A 104 21.67 -6.20 2.09
N VAL A 105 20.93 -5.53 1.24
CA VAL A 105 21.14 -4.10 0.92
C VAL A 105 21.08 -3.23 2.18
N LEU A 106 20.07 -3.42 3.02
CA LEU A 106 19.96 -2.67 4.29
C LEU A 106 21.12 -2.96 5.25
N ALA A 107 21.60 -4.19 5.29
CA ALA A 107 22.78 -4.54 6.09
C ALA A 107 24.03 -3.80 5.59
N ASP A 108 24.24 -3.73 4.27
CA ASP A 108 25.36 -3.01 3.66
C ASP A 108 25.22 -1.48 3.83
N VAL A 109 24.02 -0.93 3.71
CA VAL A 109 23.75 0.48 4.00
C VAL A 109 24.05 0.82 5.47
N ARG A 110 23.56 0.00 6.42
CA ARG A 110 23.86 0.20 7.85
C ARG A 110 25.36 0.17 8.12
N LYS A 111 26.09 -0.77 7.51
CA LYS A 111 27.54 -0.83 7.62
C LYS A 111 28.21 0.42 7.05
N ALA A 112 27.79 0.89 5.88
CA ALA A 112 28.35 2.11 5.27
C ALA A 112 28.07 3.36 6.13
N VAL A 113 26.88 3.42 6.76
CA VAL A 113 26.52 4.49 7.71
C VAL A 113 27.38 4.39 8.98
N ASP A 114 27.60 3.19 9.52
CA ASP A 114 28.49 3.00 10.68
C ASP A 114 29.94 3.42 10.36
N ASP A 115 30.42 3.10 9.16
CA ASP A 115 31.74 3.53 8.69
C ASP A 115 31.82 5.06 8.49
N ALA A 116 30.69 5.73 8.24
CA ALA A 116 30.62 7.21 8.12
C ALA A 116 30.56 7.94 9.48
N LYS A 117 30.08 7.29 10.55
CA LYS A 117 29.90 7.94 11.88
C LYS A 117 31.13 8.69 12.38
N PRO A 118 32.38 8.20 12.24
CA PRO A 118 33.55 8.96 12.68
C PRO A 118 33.82 10.25 11.91
N ASP A 119 33.29 10.35 10.69
CA ASP A 119 33.46 11.53 9.82
C ASP A 119 32.35 12.58 10.09
N LEU A 120 31.32 12.26 10.91
CA LEU A 120 30.24 13.15 11.30
C LEU A 120 30.58 13.98 12.56
N PRO A 121 29.96 15.16 12.75
CA PRO A 121 30.10 15.92 13.98
C PRO A 121 29.65 15.13 15.21
N THR A 122 30.36 15.27 16.33
CA THR A 122 30.06 14.57 17.59
C THR A 122 28.74 14.95 18.24
N ASP A 123 28.25 16.16 17.92
CA ASP A 123 26.98 16.69 18.44
C ASP A 123 25.80 16.41 17.50
N ALA A 124 26.03 15.79 16.34
CA ALA A 124 24.96 15.33 15.47
C ALA A 124 24.22 14.12 16.07
N ASP A 125 22.94 14.00 15.80
CA ASP A 125 22.15 12.84 16.17
C ASP A 125 22.69 11.56 15.50
N GLU A 126 22.38 10.42 16.09
CA GLU A 126 22.75 9.14 15.49
C GLU A 126 22.01 8.94 14.16
N PRO A 127 22.73 8.62 13.05
CA PRO A 127 22.10 8.34 11.77
C PRO A 127 21.09 7.21 11.86
N LYS A 128 19.90 7.42 11.28
CA LYS A 128 18.83 6.42 11.19
C LYS A 128 18.74 5.88 9.78
N VAL A 129 18.76 4.55 9.64
CA VAL A 129 18.52 3.86 8.37
C VAL A 129 17.11 3.30 8.40
N ILE A 130 16.27 3.77 7.49
CA ILE A 130 14.85 3.44 7.39
C ILE A 130 14.64 2.68 6.07
N GLU A 131 14.00 1.54 6.13
CA GLU A 131 13.51 0.81 4.97
C GLU A 131 12.26 1.49 4.42
N VAL A 132 12.19 1.65 3.10
CA VAL A 132 10.96 2.08 2.42
C VAL A 132 10.25 0.83 1.90
N SER A 133 9.26 0.37 2.61
CA SER A 133 8.46 -0.81 2.26
C SER A 133 6.98 -0.49 2.23
N LEU A 134 6.25 -1.07 1.26
CA LEU A 134 4.79 -0.94 1.20
C LEU A 134 4.10 -1.59 2.41
N SER A 135 4.75 -2.58 3.03
CA SER A 135 4.24 -3.24 4.25
C SER A 135 4.24 -2.32 5.47
N LEU A 136 5.03 -1.24 5.45
CA LEU A 136 5.09 -0.24 6.52
C LEU A 136 3.99 0.83 6.41
N PHE A 137 3.21 0.85 5.32
CA PHE A 137 2.04 1.73 5.28
C PHE A 137 0.92 1.19 6.18
N PRO A 138 0.24 2.07 6.94
CA PRO A 138 -0.85 1.65 7.79
C PRO A 138 -2.00 1.08 6.95
N VAL A 139 -2.59 -0.01 7.42
CA VAL A 139 -3.80 -0.62 6.81
C VAL A 139 -5.08 -0.14 7.49
N LEU A 140 -4.96 0.35 8.71
CA LEU A 140 -6.02 0.98 9.49
C LEU A 140 -5.45 2.17 10.24
N THR A 141 -6.08 3.32 10.11
CA THR A 141 -5.80 4.51 10.91
C THR A 141 -7.05 4.83 11.74
N ALA A 142 -6.94 4.70 13.06
CA ALA A 142 -7.99 5.03 13.99
C ALA A 142 -7.60 6.25 14.83
N ALA A 143 -8.49 7.24 14.94
CA ALA A 143 -8.30 8.41 15.76
C ALA A 143 -9.18 8.33 17.02
N LEU A 144 -8.58 8.55 18.17
CA LEU A 144 -9.24 8.71 19.46
C LEU A 144 -9.31 10.20 19.77
N TYR A 145 -10.49 10.75 19.99
CA TYR A 145 -10.69 12.17 20.25
C TYR A 145 -11.84 12.41 21.22
N GLY A 146 -11.81 13.54 21.93
CA GLY A 146 -12.81 13.89 22.93
C GLY A 146 -12.26 14.78 24.03
N THR A 147 -13.11 15.09 25.03
CA THR A 147 -12.80 16.03 26.13
C THR A 147 -12.12 15.38 27.33
N VAL A 148 -11.18 14.45 27.09
CA VAL A 148 -10.41 13.75 28.12
C VAL A 148 -9.03 14.38 28.27
N SER A 149 -8.39 14.23 29.46
CA SER A 149 -7.04 14.75 29.64
C SER A 149 -6.06 14.10 28.68
N GLU A 150 -5.07 14.87 28.15
CA GLU A 150 -4.05 14.35 27.26
C GLU A 150 -3.33 13.12 27.84
N ARG A 151 -3.05 13.14 29.13
CA ARG A 151 -2.38 12.03 29.82
C ARG A 151 -3.20 10.75 29.78
N ASP A 152 -4.49 10.83 30.09
CA ASP A 152 -5.36 9.66 30.10
C ASP A 152 -5.54 9.12 28.67
N MET A 153 -5.63 10.03 27.68
CA MET A 153 -5.72 9.65 26.29
C MET A 153 -4.44 8.95 25.78
N VAL A 154 -3.26 9.49 26.11
CA VAL A 154 -1.96 8.88 25.75
C VAL A 154 -1.78 7.53 26.42
N GLN A 155 -2.12 7.43 27.72
CA GLN A 155 -2.01 6.15 28.43
C GLN A 155 -2.93 5.09 27.81
N ALA A 156 -4.16 5.46 27.53
CA ALA A 156 -5.11 4.57 26.90
C ALA A 156 -4.69 4.16 25.48
N ALA A 157 -4.15 5.10 24.70
CA ALA A 157 -3.61 4.79 23.39
C ALA A 157 -2.47 3.76 23.47
N ARG A 158 -1.60 3.84 24.49
CA ARG A 158 -0.54 2.86 24.74
C ARG A 158 -1.11 1.50 25.14
N ASP A 159 -2.09 1.47 26.03
CA ASP A 159 -2.75 0.23 26.44
C ASP A 159 -3.46 -0.45 25.26
N ILE A 160 -4.10 0.33 24.39
CA ILE A 160 -4.71 -0.16 23.14
C ILE A 160 -3.62 -0.67 22.19
N LYS A 161 -2.54 0.07 22.00
CA LYS A 161 -1.39 -0.34 21.17
C LYS A 161 -0.88 -1.71 21.59
N ASP A 162 -0.60 -1.92 22.89
CA ASP A 162 -0.08 -3.18 23.41
C ASP A 162 -1.03 -4.37 23.11
N LYS A 163 -2.35 -4.13 23.18
CA LYS A 163 -3.35 -5.13 22.85
C LYS A 163 -3.43 -5.40 21.34
N LEU A 164 -3.31 -4.37 20.52
CA LEU A 164 -3.30 -4.48 19.07
C LEU A 164 -2.06 -5.23 18.58
N GLU A 165 -0.88 -4.94 19.14
CA GLU A 165 0.38 -5.62 18.79
C GLU A 165 0.40 -7.10 19.20
N ALA A 166 -0.41 -7.48 20.20
CA ALA A 166 -0.61 -8.87 20.57
C ALA A 166 -1.48 -9.67 19.58
N LEU A 167 -2.18 -8.99 18.66
CA LEU A 167 -3.02 -9.66 17.66
C LEU A 167 -2.18 -10.38 16.60
N PRO A 168 -2.55 -11.61 16.22
CA PRO A 168 -1.88 -12.29 15.13
C PRO A 168 -2.11 -11.53 13.81
N GLY A 169 -1.03 -11.20 13.13
CA GLY A 169 -1.07 -10.48 11.85
C GLY A 169 -0.84 -8.97 11.95
N VAL A 170 -0.84 -8.37 13.12
CA VAL A 170 -0.35 -7.01 13.35
C VAL A 170 1.17 -7.03 13.43
N LEU A 171 1.84 -6.15 12.70
CA LEU A 171 3.28 -5.97 12.72
C LEU A 171 3.69 -5.06 13.86
N GLU A 172 3.15 -3.85 13.85
CA GLU A 172 3.36 -2.80 14.84
C GLU A 172 2.20 -1.81 14.81
N VAL A 173 2.08 -1.01 15.85
CA VAL A 173 1.14 0.11 15.94
C VAL A 173 1.91 1.38 16.28
N GLU A 174 1.81 2.39 15.44
CA GLU A 174 2.40 3.70 15.71
C GLU A 174 1.36 4.63 16.31
N ILE A 175 1.77 5.36 17.37
CA ILE A 175 0.93 6.39 17.98
C ILE A 175 1.37 7.74 17.41
N GLY A 176 0.41 8.47 16.84
CA GLY A 176 0.62 9.81 16.31
C GLY A 176 -0.16 10.86 17.08
N GLY A 177 0.42 12.07 17.20
CA GLY A 177 -0.23 13.17 17.89
C GLY A 177 -0.05 13.18 19.40
N ASP A 178 0.67 12.22 19.97
CA ASP A 178 1.07 12.22 21.36
C ASP A 178 2.31 13.08 21.59
N ARG A 179 2.48 13.54 22.80
CA ARG A 179 3.69 14.22 23.27
C ARG A 179 4.43 13.34 24.25
N GLU A 180 5.76 13.36 24.16
CA GLU A 180 6.62 12.65 25.11
C GLU A 180 6.40 13.18 26.53
N GLU A 181 6.07 12.30 27.46
CA GLU A 181 5.99 12.67 28.87
C GLU A 181 7.40 12.79 29.46
N VAL A 182 7.67 13.91 30.07
CA VAL A 182 8.98 14.25 30.63
C VAL A 182 8.86 14.61 32.10
N LEU A 183 9.96 14.45 32.82
CA LEU A 183 10.12 14.99 34.16
C LEU A 183 10.74 16.38 34.03
N GLU A 184 9.92 17.40 34.24
CA GLU A 184 10.36 18.80 34.16
C GLU A 184 10.92 19.25 35.51
N ILE A 185 12.13 19.79 35.49
CA ILE A 185 12.82 20.30 36.67
C ILE A 185 12.96 21.82 36.49
N LEU A 186 12.18 22.56 37.26
CA LEU A 186 12.22 24.03 37.31
C LEU A 186 13.15 24.47 38.43
N VAL A 187 14.31 24.97 38.10
CA VAL A 187 15.33 25.38 39.04
C VAL A 187 15.07 26.84 39.49
N ASP A 188 15.04 27.07 40.79
CA ASP A 188 14.93 28.41 41.38
C ASP A 188 16.33 29.07 41.45
N ALA A 189 16.56 30.00 40.56
CA ALA A 189 17.83 30.70 40.48
C ALA A 189 18.16 31.50 41.77
N SER A 190 17.15 32.05 42.43
CA SER A 190 17.34 32.82 43.68
C SER A 190 17.72 31.90 44.86
N ALA A 191 17.10 30.72 44.96
CA ALA A 191 17.47 29.72 45.94
C ALA A 191 18.89 29.18 45.66
N MET A 192 19.25 28.94 44.40
CA MET A 192 20.60 28.50 44.05
C MET A 192 21.67 29.54 44.43
N GLU A 193 21.43 30.83 44.14
CA GLU A 193 22.33 31.91 44.56
C GLU A 193 22.47 31.97 46.08
N ALA A 194 21.35 31.85 46.81
CA ALA A 194 21.36 31.88 48.27
C ALA A 194 22.18 30.73 48.91
N TYR A 195 22.20 29.54 48.25
CA TYR A 195 23.00 28.39 48.68
C TYR A 195 24.37 28.29 48.01
N GLY A 196 24.73 29.27 47.13
CA GLY A 196 26.00 29.29 46.41
C GLY A 196 26.21 28.11 45.47
N LEU A 197 25.13 27.64 44.80
CA LEU A 197 25.17 26.49 43.88
C LEU A 197 25.36 26.94 42.42
N ASP A 198 26.21 26.24 41.72
CA ASP A 198 26.37 26.38 40.27
C ASP A 198 25.29 25.57 39.51
N PRO A 199 24.64 26.11 38.47
CA PRO A 199 23.69 25.35 37.64
C PRO A 199 24.22 24.02 37.12
N ASN A 200 25.52 23.94 36.81
CA ASN A 200 26.15 22.71 36.33
C ASN A 200 26.17 21.61 37.40
N VAL A 201 26.18 21.97 38.67
CA VAL A 201 26.13 21.01 39.78
C VAL A 201 24.78 20.25 39.76
N VAL A 202 23.66 20.97 39.52
CA VAL A 202 22.33 20.40 39.44
C VAL A 202 22.23 19.42 38.27
N THR A 203 22.67 19.85 37.11
CA THR A 203 22.67 19.00 35.91
C THR A 203 23.58 17.77 36.07
N GLY A 204 24.78 17.98 36.60
CA GLY A 204 25.74 16.88 36.89
C GLY A 204 25.21 15.88 37.90
N LEU A 205 24.48 16.34 38.89
CA LEU A 205 23.92 15.52 39.96
C LEU A 205 22.79 14.61 39.43
N VAL A 206 21.90 15.15 38.62
CA VAL A 206 20.84 14.35 37.97
C VAL A 206 21.44 13.34 37.02
N LYS A 207 22.37 13.73 36.13
CA LYS A 207 23.05 12.81 35.21
C LYS A 207 23.86 11.74 35.94
N GLY A 208 24.58 12.09 36.98
CA GLY A 208 25.44 11.18 37.72
C GLY A 208 24.68 10.18 38.63
N ASN A 209 23.51 10.59 39.13
CA ASN A 209 22.69 9.74 40.00
C ASN A 209 21.58 9.00 39.25
N ASN A 210 21.46 9.13 37.94
CA ASN A 210 20.53 8.37 37.09
C ASN A 210 21.28 7.33 36.25
N GLN A 211 22.27 6.65 36.83
CA GLN A 211 23.05 5.62 36.17
C GLN A 211 23.03 4.32 36.97
N LEU A 212 22.70 3.22 36.32
CA LEU A 212 22.81 1.89 36.91
C LEU A 212 24.29 1.48 36.96
N VAL A 213 24.90 1.55 38.13
CA VAL A 213 26.28 1.07 38.32
C VAL A 213 26.22 -0.40 38.76
N THR A 214 26.67 -1.30 37.90
CA THR A 214 26.87 -2.72 38.23
C THR A 214 28.13 -2.87 39.06
N ALA A 215 28.00 -3.01 40.36
CA ALA A 215 29.16 -3.16 41.26
C ALA A 215 29.65 -4.62 41.42
N GLY A 216 29.10 -5.55 40.62
CA GLY A 216 29.48 -6.96 40.60
C GLY A 216 28.79 -7.78 41.72
N ALA A 217 29.42 -8.87 42.10
CA ALA A 217 28.93 -9.76 43.15
C ALA A 217 30.08 -10.13 44.10
N ILE A 218 29.78 -10.20 45.38
CA ILE A 218 30.72 -10.67 46.42
C ILE A 218 30.34 -12.11 46.76
N ASP A 219 31.33 -13.00 46.73
CA ASP A 219 31.17 -14.36 47.24
C ASP A 219 31.76 -14.40 48.66
N ASP A 220 30.88 -14.69 49.64
CA ASP A 220 31.28 -14.78 51.07
C ASP A 220 31.47 -16.23 51.52
N GLY A 221 31.50 -17.19 50.59
CA GLY A 221 31.62 -18.63 50.91
C GLY A 221 30.33 -19.30 51.38
N GLY A 222 29.28 -18.56 51.63
CA GLY A 222 27.93 -19.03 51.96
C GLY A 222 26.90 -18.73 50.87
N GLY A 223 27.30 -17.88 49.90
CA GLY A 223 26.44 -17.48 48.80
C GLY A 223 27.03 -16.33 47.98
N ARG A 224 26.48 -16.12 46.80
CA ARG A 224 26.82 -15.00 45.92
C ARG A 224 25.90 -13.82 46.17
N LEU A 225 26.40 -12.76 46.74
CA LEU A 225 25.67 -11.52 47.02
C LEU A 225 25.90 -10.53 45.87
N LEU A 226 24.82 -10.14 45.22
CA LEU A 226 24.86 -9.08 44.17
C LEU A 226 24.95 -7.72 44.89
N VAL A 227 26.00 -6.96 44.59
CA VAL A 227 26.15 -5.58 45.06
C VAL A 227 25.41 -4.68 44.11
N LYS A 228 24.27 -4.14 44.50
CA LYS A 228 23.51 -3.14 43.77
C LYS A 228 23.80 -1.76 44.37
N VAL A 229 24.36 -0.87 43.62
CA VAL A 229 24.42 0.54 43.99
C VAL A 229 23.11 1.17 43.54
N PRO A 230 22.26 1.67 44.44
CA PRO A 230 21.06 2.39 44.07
C PRO A 230 21.48 3.69 43.39
N GLY A 231 21.23 3.82 42.12
CA GLY A 231 21.65 4.97 41.29
C GLY A 231 20.66 5.32 40.21
N VAL A 232 19.45 4.75 40.27
CA VAL A 232 18.37 5.07 39.33
C VAL A 232 17.25 5.78 40.09
N ILE A 233 16.83 6.92 39.58
CA ILE A 233 15.69 7.67 40.07
C ILE A 233 14.43 6.89 39.61
N GLU A 234 13.73 6.26 40.58
CA GLU A 234 12.52 5.48 40.28
C GLU A 234 11.24 6.31 40.51
N THR A 235 11.30 7.29 41.43
CA THR A 235 10.17 8.15 41.77
C THR A 235 10.55 9.65 41.82
N ILE A 236 9.55 10.51 41.74
CA ILE A 236 9.75 11.96 41.91
C ILE A 236 10.29 12.26 43.34
N ASP A 237 9.85 11.50 44.35
CA ASP A 237 10.30 11.68 45.72
C ASP A 237 11.78 11.36 45.91
N ASP A 238 12.33 10.40 45.12
CA ASP A 238 13.77 10.11 45.13
C ASP A 238 14.58 11.32 44.69
N LEU A 239 14.08 12.02 43.63
CA LEU A 239 14.73 13.24 43.14
C LEU A 239 14.57 14.40 44.09
N ILE A 240 13.35 14.64 44.64
CA ILE A 240 13.09 15.75 45.59
C ILE A 240 13.93 15.62 46.84
N ASN A 241 14.09 14.39 47.38
CA ASN A 241 14.84 14.12 48.59
C ASN A 241 16.36 13.92 48.36
N MET A 242 16.83 14.01 47.12
CA MET A 242 18.25 13.84 46.82
C MET A 242 19.09 14.94 47.49
N PRO A 243 20.17 14.57 48.23
CA PRO A 243 20.99 15.55 48.92
C PRO A 243 21.92 16.28 47.97
N ILE A 244 21.93 17.61 48.07
CA ILE A 244 22.89 18.48 47.37
C ILE A 244 23.83 19.07 48.41
N LYS A 245 25.11 19.10 48.14
CA LYS A 245 26.10 19.73 48.99
C LYS A 245 26.26 21.19 48.59
N ALA A 246 25.85 22.12 49.46
CA ALA A 246 26.03 23.56 49.28
C ALA A 246 27.49 23.98 49.47
N SER A 247 27.84 25.18 48.98
CA SER A 247 29.21 25.72 49.03
C SER A 247 29.79 25.85 50.43
N ASP A 248 28.94 26.03 51.44
CA ASP A 248 29.33 26.09 52.87
C ASP A 248 29.50 24.72 53.52
N GLY A 249 29.27 23.63 52.76
CA GLY A 249 29.34 22.28 53.27
C GLY A 249 28.03 21.74 53.89
N THR A 250 26.97 22.54 53.90
CA THR A 250 25.64 22.16 54.36
C THR A 250 24.99 21.20 53.33
N SER A 251 24.26 20.18 53.80
CA SER A 251 23.47 19.33 52.90
C SER A 251 22.04 19.85 52.86
N ILE A 252 21.57 20.19 51.67
CA ILE A 252 20.18 20.58 51.37
C ILE A 252 19.52 19.55 50.46
N LYS A 253 18.21 19.58 50.38
CA LYS A 253 17.47 18.69 49.46
C LYS A 253 17.35 19.33 48.08
N PHE A 254 17.28 18.50 47.05
CA PHE A 254 17.04 18.93 45.67
C PHE A 254 15.75 19.76 45.57
N GLY A 255 14.68 19.36 46.28
CA GLY A 255 13.42 20.09 46.35
C GLY A 255 13.47 21.47 47.00
N ASP A 256 14.59 21.83 47.70
CA ASP A 256 14.77 23.17 48.27
C ASP A 256 15.21 24.21 47.19
N VAL A 257 15.72 23.71 46.04
CA VAL A 257 16.25 24.58 44.97
C VAL A 257 15.57 24.31 43.61
N ALA A 258 14.71 23.29 43.52
CA ALA A 258 14.01 22.97 42.29
C ALA A 258 12.60 22.42 42.55
N VAL A 259 11.68 22.72 41.66
CA VAL A 259 10.35 22.13 41.61
C VAL A 259 10.36 21.04 40.54
N VAL A 260 10.01 19.82 40.89
CA VAL A 260 9.95 18.67 40.00
C VAL A 260 8.49 18.33 39.72
N ARG A 261 8.15 18.28 38.46
CA ARG A 261 6.78 17.91 38.04
C ARG A 261 6.77 17.05 36.79
N ARG A 262 5.77 16.20 36.65
CA ARG A 262 5.49 15.51 35.40
C ARG A 262 4.87 16.50 34.42
N ALA A 263 5.42 16.60 33.24
CA ALA A 263 4.98 17.50 32.18
C ALA A 263 5.06 16.78 30.84
N PHE A 264 4.56 17.40 29.82
CA PHE A 264 4.81 16.96 28.44
C PHE A 264 5.87 17.85 27.80
N ARG A 265 6.66 17.28 26.89
CA ARG A 265 7.57 18.03 26.05
C ARG A 265 6.81 19.16 25.35
N GLN A 266 7.50 20.29 25.09
CA GLN A 266 6.89 21.38 24.36
C GLN A 266 6.35 20.88 23.01
N ALA A 267 5.11 21.27 22.69
CA ALA A 267 4.46 20.82 21.47
C ALA A 267 5.20 21.37 20.23
N GLU A 268 5.58 20.48 19.34
CA GLU A 268 6.13 20.82 18.02
C GLU A 268 5.04 20.88 16.94
N GLY A 269 3.88 20.32 17.26
CA GLY A 269 2.68 20.30 16.43
C GLY A 269 1.48 19.76 17.20
N TRP A 270 0.34 19.74 16.54
CA TRP A 270 -0.92 19.24 17.09
C TRP A 270 -1.64 18.39 16.07
N SER A 271 -2.39 17.41 16.56
CA SER A 271 -3.27 16.57 15.77
C SER A 271 -4.72 16.76 16.22
N ARG A 272 -5.64 16.89 15.25
CA ARG A 272 -7.07 17.09 15.51
C ARG A 272 -7.91 16.27 14.54
N VAL A 273 -9.05 15.80 15.03
CA VAL A 273 -10.13 15.27 14.19
C VAL A 273 -11.37 16.13 14.40
N ASN A 274 -11.92 16.66 13.33
CA ASN A 274 -13.13 17.51 13.36
C ASN A 274 -13.02 18.69 14.36
N GLY A 275 -11.80 19.27 14.51
CA GLY A 275 -11.52 20.37 15.43
C GLY A 275 -11.20 19.95 16.88
N GLU A 276 -11.43 18.71 17.28
CA GLU A 276 -11.12 18.17 18.61
C GLU A 276 -9.71 17.57 18.62
N ALA A 277 -8.96 17.74 19.73
CA ALA A 277 -7.64 17.12 19.87
C ALA A 277 -7.72 15.61 19.77
N ALA A 278 -6.84 15.00 19.02
CA ALA A 278 -6.89 13.58 18.72
C ALA A 278 -5.53 12.91 18.82
N ILE A 279 -5.54 11.64 19.26
CA ILE A 279 -4.42 10.72 19.16
C ILE A 279 -4.76 9.69 18.09
N VAL A 280 -3.82 9.40 17.23
CA VAL A 280 -4.00 8.50 16.10
C VAL A 280 -3.23 7.21 16.33
N LEU A 281 -3.86 6.08 16.00
CA LEU A 281 -3.28 4.76 16.01
C LEU A 281 -3.16 4.27 14.56
N ASP A 282 -1.95 4.20 14.06
CA ASP A 282 -1.64 3.67 12.74
C ASP A 282 -1.25 2.19 12.86
N VAL A 283 -2.14 1.31 12.43
CA VAL A 283 -1.96 -0.14 12.51
C VAL A 283 -1.34 -0.65 11.23
N ARG A 284 -0.17 -1.29 11.34
CA ARG A 284 0.55 -1.94 10.24
C ARG A 284 0.40 -3.45 10.33
N LYS A 285 0.18 -4.11 9.20
CA LYS A 285 0.02 -5.57 9.16
C LYS A 285 1.32 -6.28 8.80
N ARG A 286 1.46 -7.53 9.23
CA ARG A 286 2.51 -8.42 8.75
C ARG A 286 2.25 -8.84 7.31
N VAL A 287 3.32 -8.95 6.52
CA VAL A 287 3.29 -9.51 5.16
C VAL A 287 2.61 -10.88 5.16
N GLY A 288 1.77 -11.14 4.15
CA GLY A 288 1.02 -12.40 4.02
C GLY A 288 -0.17 -12.57 4.98
N SER A 289 -0.45 -11.60 5.87
CA SER A 289 -1.64 -11.63 6.71
C SER A 289 -2.88 -11.12 5.96
N ASN A 290 -4.04 -11.73 6.23
CA ASN A 290 -5.29 -11.31 5.63
C ASN A 290 -5.74 -9.96 6.21
N ILE A 291 -5.76 -8.92 5.38
CA ILE A 291 -6.06 -7.55 5.78
C ILE A 291 -7.45 -7.40 6.42
N ILE A 292 -8.45 -8.11 5.90
CA ILE A 292 -9.83 -8.03 6.42
C ILE A 292 -9.88 -8.54 7.86
N ASN A 293 -9.25 -9.69 8.12
CA ASN A 293 -9.26 -10.30 9.46
C ASN A 293 -8.46 -9.46 10.47
N VAL A 294 -7.32 -8.90 10.03
CA VAL A 294 -6.49 -8.05 10.89
C VAL A 294 -7.24 -6.78 11.28
N ILE A 295 -7.87 -6.11 10.30
CA ILE A 295 -8.63 -4.87 10.58
C ILE A 295 -9.87 -5.15 11.41
N GLU A 296 -10.62 -6.23 11.16
CA GLU A 296 -11.78 -6.62 11.98
C GLU A 296 -11.38 -6.85 13.44
N ALA A 297 -10.31 -7.63 13.67
CA ALA A 297 -9.81 -7.87 15.01
C ALA A 297 -9.28 -6.59 15.69
N ALA A 298 -8.60 -5.72 14.93
CA ALA A 298 -8.13 -4.44 15.45
C ALA A 298 -9.29 -3.51 15.84
N ARG A 299 -10.32 -3.43 15.02
CA ARG A 299 -11.53 -2.63 15.31
C ARG A 299 -12.25 -3.16 16.55
N GLU A 300 -12.38 -4.48 16.70
CA GLU A 300 -13.00 -5.09 17.88
C GLU A 300 -12.27 -4.67 19.16
N VAL A 301 -10.94 -4.69 19.17
CA VAL A 301 -10.14 -4.23 20.31
C VAL A 301 -10.33 -2.74 20.58
N ILE A 302 -10.28 -1.90 19.53
CA ILE A 302 -10.43 -0.44 19.68
C ILE A 302 -11.83 -0.10 20.19
N ASP A 303 -12.88 -0.69 19.60
CA ASP A 303 -14.28 -0.43 19.96
C ASP A 303 -14.61 -0.94 21.37
N GLU A 304 -13.91 -1.97 21.87
CA GLU A 304 -14.05 -2.47 23.25
C GLU A 304 -13.32 -1.57 24.26
N GLU A 305 -12.14 -1.05 23.91
CA GLU A 305 -11.29 -0.31 24.84
C GLU A 305 -11.61 1.19 24.90
N ALA A 306 -11.99 1.80 23.78
CA ALA A 306 -12.24 3.24 23.73
C ALA A 306 -13.30 3.73 24.75
N PRO A 307 -14.44 3.05 24.98
CA PRO A 307 -15.42 3.47 25.97
C PRO A 307 -14.89 3.40 27.42
N LYS A 308 -13.83 2.61 27.67
CA LYS A 308 -13.23 2.50 29.03
C LYS A 308 -12.41 3.74 29.41
N ILE A 309 -12.03 4.57 28.43
CA ILE A 309 -11.27 5.80 28.67
C ILE A 309 -12.17 6.90 29.23
N GLY A 310 -13.39 6.99 28.74
CA GLY A 310 -14.38 7.97 29.14
C GLY A 310 -15.60 7.96 28.21
N ASP A 311 -16.75 8.33 28.74
CA ASP A 311 -18.01 8.34 27.96
C ASP A 311 -17.97 9.34 26.80
N ASP A 312 -17.10 10.35 26.83
CA ASP A 312 -16.96 11.39 25.81
C ASP A 312 -15.90 11.04 24.74
N VAL A 313 -15.22 9.89 24.84
CA VAL A 313 -14.22 9.47 23.85
C VAL A 313 -14.93 8.88 22.64
N LYS A 314 -14.60 9.44 21.50
CA LYS A 314 -15.10 9.01 20.17
C LYS A 314 -13.97 8.36 19.40
N VAL A 315 -14.32 7.43 18.51
CA VAL A 315 -13.41 6.80 17.56
C VAL A 315 -13.82 7.19 16.16
N SER A 316 -12.88 7.69 15.35
CA SER A 316 -13.05 7.83 13.91
C SER A 316 -12.03 6.96 13.18
N TYR A 317 -12.49 6.19 12.20
CA TYR A 317 -11.66 5.38 11.34
C TYR A 317 -11.35 6.18 10.06
N LEU A 318 -10.19 6.86 10.08
CA LEU A 318 -9.75 7.77 9.02
C LEU A 318 -9.30 7.02 7.76
N PHE A 319 -8.83 5.80 7.93
CA PHE A 319 -8.36 4.95 6.85
C PHE A 319 -8.67 3.48 7.18
N ASP A 320 -9.21 2.74 6.20
CA ASP A 320 -9.59 1.33 6.35
C ASP A 320 -9.52 0.62 5.00
N ASP A 321 -8.37 0.04 4.69
CA ASP A 321 -8.12 -0.70 3.44
C ASP A 321 -9.03 -1.95 3.27
N SER A 322 -9.65 -2.43 4.37
CA SER A 322 -10.54 -3.61 4.27
C SER A 322 -11.81 -3.32 3.48
N LYS A 323 -12.27 -2.06 3.46
CA LYS A 323 -13.46 -1.64 2.70
C LYS A 323 -13.20 -1.81 1.20
N ASP A 324 -12.06 -1.34 0.72
CA ASP A 324 -11.69 -1.41 -0.70
C ASP A 324 -11.52 -2.86 -1.14
N VAL A 325 -10.86 -3.69 -0.32
CA VAL A 325 -10.71 -5.12 -0.61
C VAL A 325 -12.05 -5.84 -0.65
N ARG A 326 -12.98 -5.53 0.27
CA ARG A 326 -14.34 -6.12 0.24
C ARG A 326 -15.12 -5.69 -0.98
N ASN A 327 -15.06 -4.41 -1.36
CA ASN A 327 -15.71 -3.89 -2.55
C ASN A 327 -15.18 -4.60 -3.80
N LEU A 328 -13.86 -4.70 -3.96
CA LEU A 328 -13.23 -5.41 -5.06
C LEU A 328 -13.61 -6.90 -5.13
N LEU A 329 -13.68 -7.59 -3.98
CA LEU A 329 -14.12 -8.98 -3.92
C LEU A 329 -15.59 -9.13 -4.31
N SER A 330 -16.45 -8.20 -3.89
CA SER A 330 -17.87 -8.15 -4.28
C SER A 330 -18.01 -7.90 -5.78
N ASP A 331 -17.26 -6.95 -6.32
CA ASP A 331 -17.25 -6.63 -7.74
C ASP A 331 -16.75 -7.82 -8.59
N LEU A 332 -15.69 -8.51 -8.13
CA LEU A 332 -15.27 -9.75 -8.77
C LEU A 332 -16.41 -10.77 -8.79
N GLY A 333 -17.06 -11.00 -7.65
CA GLY A 333 -18.19 -11.94 -7.54
C GLY A 333 -19.32 -11.58 -8.51
N ASN A 334 -19.69 -10.32 -8.55
CA ASN A 334 -20.74 -9.78 -9.43
C ASN A 334 -20.36 -9.90 -10.91
N ASN A 335 -19.14 -9.49 -11.26
CA ASN A 335 -18.65 -9.54 -12.65
C ASN A 335 -18.51 -10.97 -13.17
N VAL A 336 -17.95 -11.88 -12.35
CA VAL A 336 -17.86 -13.30 -12.70
C VAL A 336 -19.26 -13.91 -12.83
N GLY A 337 -20.16 -13.61 -11.90
CA GLY A 337 -21.56 -14.05 -11.97
C GLY A 337 -22.26 -13.57 -13.23
N ALA A 338 -22.14 -12.28 -13.53
CA ALA A 338 -22.70 -11.69 -14.75
C ALA A 338 -22.10 -12.32 -16.02
N ALA A 339 -20.78 -12.50 -16.08
CA ALA A 339 -20.11 -13.15 -17.20
C ALA A 339 -20.63 -14.57 -17.41
N VAL A 340 -20.75 -15.37 -16.35
CA VAL A 340 -21.32 -16.73 -16.41
C VAL A 340 -22.74 -16.70 -16.96
N ILE A 341 -23.58 -15.82 -16.44
CA ILE A 341 -25.00 -15.71 -16.89
C ILE A 341 -25.07 -15.29 -18.35
N ILE A 342 -24.35 -14.26 -18.78
CA ILE A 342 -24.36 -13.78 -20.17
C ILE A 342 -23.89 -14.88 -21.11
N VAL A 343 -22.77 -15.52 -20.80
CA VAL A 343 -22.21 -16.61 -21.61
C VAL A 343 -23.21 -17.79 -21.66
N MET A 344 -23.80 -18.16 -20.51
CA MET A 344 -24.82 -19.21 -20.49
C MET A 344 -26.04 -18.88 -21.36
N VAL A 345 -26.54 -17.63 -21.33
CA VAL A 345 -27.65 -17.18 -22.17
C VAL A 345 -27.32 -17.27 -23.65
N VAL A 346 -26.12 -16.79 -24.06
CA VAL A 346 -25.67 -16.88 -25.45
C VAL A 346 -25.51 -18.35 -25.90
N VAL A 347 -24.85 -19.16 -25.10
CA VAL A 347 -24.65 -20.60 -25.42
C VAL A 347 -25.99 -21.35 -25.38
N LEU A 348 -26.90 -21.00 -24.49
CA LEU A 348 -28.25 -21.55 -24.42
C LEU A 348 -29.03 -21.27 -25.73
N ALA A 349 -28.95 -20.04 -26.22
CA ALA A 349 -29.64 -19.64 -27.45
C ALA A 349 -29.09 -20.34 -28.70
N VAL A 350 -27.77 -20.63 -28.75
CA VAL A 350 -27.10 -21.18 -29.93
C VAL A 350 -26.98 -22.71 -29.85
N LEU A 351 -26.56 -23.26 -28.69
CA LEU A 351 -26.17 -24.69 -28.52
C LEU A 351 -27.07 -25.45 -27.55
N GLY A 352 -28.05 -24.79 -26.95
CA GLY A 352 -29.04 -25.40 -26.05
C GLY A 352 -28.56 -25.60 -24.61
N ILE A 353 -29.53 -25.95 -23.73
CA ILE A 353 -29.34 -25.96 -22.27
C ILE A 353 -28.20 -26.85 -21.77
N ARG A 354 -27.97 -27.97 -22.44
CA ARG A 354 -26.93 -28.91 -22.07
C ARG A 354 -25.52 -28.32 -22.19
N ASN A 355 -25.22 -27.70 -23.33
CA ASN A 355 -23.92 -27.10 -23.57
C ASN A 355 -23.76 -25.84 -22.71
N ALA A 356 -24.84 -25.09 -22.51
CA ALA A 356 -24.84 -23.97 -21.59
C ALA A 356 -24.47 -24.41 -20.16
N SER A 357 -24.99 -25.51 -19.64
CA SER A 357 -24.63 -26.00 -18.31
C SER A 357 -23.18 -26.48 -18.22
N LEU A 358 -22.65 -27.13 -19.28
CA LEU A 358 -21.26 -27.56 -19.32
C LEU A 358 -20.29 -26.36 -19.33
N VAL A 359 -20.60 -25.34 -20.14
CA VAL A 359 -19.85 -24.11 -20.22
C VAL A 359 -19.95 -23.33 -18.91
N GLY A 360 -21.16 -23.22 -18.34
CA GLY A 360 -21.38 -22.56 -17.04
C GLY A 360 -20.61 -23.18 -15.88
N LEU A 361 -20.34 -24.51 -15.93
CA LEU A 361 -19.52 -25.20 -14.94
C LEU A 361 -18.02 -24.98 -15.18
N ALA A 362 -17.61 -24.78 -16.42
CA ALA A 362 -16.21 -24.65 -16.79
C ALA A 362 -15.57 -23.38 -16.20
N ILE A 363 -16.31 -22.25 -16.17
CA ILE A 363 -15.79 -20.98 -15.66
C ILE A 363 -15.41 -21.08 -14.19
N PRO A 364 -16.35 -21.36 -13.25
CA PRO A 364 -15.99 -21.46 -11.84
C PRO A 364 -14.96 -22.56 -11.56
N GLY A 365 -15.01 -23.69 -12.29
CA GLY A 365 -14.02 -24.74 -12.19
C GLY A 365 -12.61 -24.29 -12.56
N SER A 366 -12.47 -23.50 -13.62
CA SER A 366 -11.18 -22.94 -14.05
C SER A 366 -10.65 -21.91 -13.05
N PHE A 367 -11.52 -21.07 -12.50
CA PHE A 367 -11.15 -20.11 -11.46
C PHE A 367 -10.66 -20.79 -10.19
N LEU A 368 -11.42 -21.75 -9.67
CA LEU A 368 -11.06 -22.48 -8.45
C LEU A 368 -9.72 -23.22 -8.60
N MET A 369 -9.50 -23.84 -9.74
CA MET A 369 -8.20 -24.48 -10.03
C MET A 369 -7.08 -23.44 -10.16
N GLY A 370 -7.33 -22.32 -10.82
CA GLY A 370 -6.36 -21.23 -10.97
C GLY A 370 -5.98 -20.63 -9.62
N ILE A 371 -6.96 -20.34 -8.76
CA ILE A 371 -6.75 -19.85 -7.39
C ILE A 371 -5.96 -20.87 -6.55
N THR A 372 -6.22 -22.17 -6.72
CA THR A 372 -5.42 -23.21 -6.05
C THR A 372 -3.95 -23.14 -6.46
N VAL A 373 -3.69 -22.95 -7.75
CA VAL A 373 -2.30 -22.78 -8.25
C VAL A 373 -1.67 -21.51 -7.65
N LEU A 374 -2.37 -20.39 -7.69
CA LEU A 374 -1.88 -19.11 -7.13
C LEU A 374 -1.55 -19.24 -5.64
N ASN A 375 -2.46 -19.84 -4.86
CA ASN A 375 -2.25 -20.08 -3.43
C ASN A 375 -1.04 -21.01 -3.18
N SER A 376 -0.83 -22.02 -4.02
CA SER A 376 0.29 -22.97 -3.86
C SER A 376 1.66 -22.36 -4.17
N ILE A 377 1.72 -21.29 -4.96
CA ILE A 377 2.95 -20.53 -5.25
C ILE A 377 3.13 -19.29 -4.37
N GLY A 378 2.25 -19.12 -3.34
CA GLY A 378 2.36 -18.03 -2.37
C GLY A 378 1.85 -16.66 -2.88
N VAL A 379 1.11 -16.61 -3.98
CA VAL A 379 0.51 -15.37 -4.48
C VAL A 379 -0.73 -15.02 -3.65
N THR A 380 -0.79 -13.76 -3.17
CA THR A 380 -1.94 -13.23 -2.43
C THR A 380 -3.04 -12.74 -3.37
N MET A 381 -4.27 -12.67 -2.88
CA MET A 381 -5.40 -12.13 -3.64
C MET A 381 -5.44 -10.61 -3.48
N ASN A 382 -4.75 -9.91 -4.36
CA ASN A 382 -4.64 -8.45 -4.40
C ASN A 382 -5.40 -7.86 -5.59
N ILE A 383 -5.48 -6.53 -5.67
CA ILE A 383 -6.20 -5.79 -6.72
C ILE A 383 -5.80 -6.26 -8.13
N ILE A 384 -4.51 -6.54 -8.38
CA ILE A 384 -4.03 -6.94 -9.72
C ILE A 384 -4.48 -8.34 -10.07
N VAL A 385 -4.44 -9.26 -9.10
CA VAL A 385 -4.95 -10.63 -9.25
C VAL A 385 -6.46 -10.61 -9.49
N LEU A 386 -7.22 -9.80 -8.73
CA LEU A 386 -8.67 -9.65 -8.89
C LEU A 386 -9.03 -9.10 -10.27
N PHE A 387 -8.33 -8.04 -10.70
CA PHE A 387 -8.50 -7.46 -12.03
C PHE A 387 -8.16 -8.46 -13.15
N SER A 388 -7.09 -9.23 -12.96
CA SER A 388 -6.69 -10.28 -13.91
C SER A 388 -7.73 -11.40 -14.02
N LEU A 389 -8.37 -11.77 -12.92
CA LEU A 389 -9.46 -12.75 -12.91
C LEU A 389 -10.67 -12.25 -13.70
N ILE A 390 -11.04 -10.98 -13.55
CA ILE A 390 -12.11 -10.34 -14.33
C ILE A 390 -11.75 -10.35 -15.82
N LEU A 391 -10.52 -9.96 -16.16
CA LEU A 391 -10.04 -9.93 -17.54
C LEU A 391 -10.11 -11.31 -18.21
N VAL A 392 -9.69 -12.37 -17.49
CA VAL A 392 -9.64 -13.73 -18.02
C VAL A 392 -11.03 -14.34 -18.15
N ALA A 393 -12.04 -13.90 -17.42
CA ALA A 393 -13.38 -14.47 -17.39
C ALA A 393 -13.97 -14.69 -18.80
N GLY A 394 -13.78 -13.72 -19.70
CA GLY A 394 -14.23 -13.78 -21.09
C GLY A 394 -13.43 -14.75 -21.97
N MET A 395 -12.19 -15.09 -21.59
CA MET A 395 -11.31 -15.94 -22.40
C MET A 395 -11.39 -17.43 -22.01
N LEU A 396 -12.00 -17.76 -20.86
CA LEU A 396 -12.04 -19.14 -20.34
C LEU A 396 -12.91 -20.10 -21.17
N VAL A 397 -13.85 -19.56 -21.91
CA VAL A 397 -14.95 -20.32 -22.47
C VAL A 397 -14.63 -20.91 -23.85
N ASP A 398 -13.68 -20.30 -24.57
CA ASP A 398 -13.43 -20.62 -25.98
C ASP A 398 -13.10 -22.10 -26.22
N GLY A 399 -12.19 -22.66 -25.45
CA GLY A 399 -11.81 -24.06 -25.58
C GLY A 399 -12.95 -25.02 -25.30
N VAL A 400 -13.83 -24.67 -24.37
CA VAL A 400 -15.00 -25.49 -23.99
C VAL A 400 -16.07 -25.45 -25.08
N ILE A 401 -16.36 -24.26 -25.62
CA ILE A 401 -17.33 -24.07 -26.72
C ILE A 401 -16.90 -24.90 -27.93
N VAL A 402 -15.64 -24.78 -28.36
CA VAL A 402 -15.10 -25.48 -29.54
C VAL A 402 -15.22 -27.03 -29.35
N THR A 403 -14.87 -27.53 -28.16
CA THR A 403 -14.93 -28.97 -27.89
C THR A 403 -16.37 -29.48 -27.87
N THR A 404 -17.28 -28.75 -27.25
CA THR A 404 -18.70 -29.15 -27.14
C THR A 404 -19.42 -29.05 -28.48
N GLU A 405 -19.17 -28.00 -29.27
CA GLU A 405 -19.74 -27.84 -30.60
C GLU A 405 -19.28 -28.95 -31.56
N TYR A 406 -17.98 -29.27 -31.53
CA TYR A 406 -17.48 -30.38 -32.37
C TYR A 406 -18.10 -31.70 -31.97
N ALA A 407 -18.23 -31.97 -30.67
CA ALA A 407 -18.89 -33.18 -30.18
C ALA A 407 -20.38 -33.25 -30.59
N ASP A 408 -21.11 -32.15 -30.54
CA ASP A 408 -22.50 -32.09 -30.96
C ASP A 408 -22.68 -32.34 -32.46
N ARG A 409 -21.78 -31.81 -33.29
CA ARG A 409 -21.81 -32.14 -34.74
C ARG A 409 -21.63 -33.62 -34.99
N ARG A 410 -20.78 -34.31 -34.25
CA ARG A 410 -20.59 -35.78 -34.36
C ARG A 410 -21.78 -36.57 -33.83
N ILE A 411 -22.40 -36.09 -32.76
CA ILE A 411 -23.64 -36.67 -32.24
C ILE A 411 -24.76 -36.58 -33.30
N ALA A 412 -24.87 -35.43 -33.98
CA ALA A 412 -25.81 -35.21 -35.06
C ALA A 412 -25.55 -36.16 -36.26
N MET A 413 -24.31 -36.60 -36.49
CA MET A 413 -23.93 -37.60 -37.50
C MET A 413 -24.19 -39.05 -37.03
N GLY A 414 -24.77 -39.25 -35.84
CA GLY A 414 -25.18 -40.57 -35.33
C GLY A 414 -24.15 -41.26 -34.42
N GLU A 415 -23.04 -40.62 -34.07
CA GLU A 415 -22.07 -41.21 -33.16
C GLU A 415 -22.58 -41.26 -31.72
N SER A 416 -22.08 -42.26 -30.95
CA SER A 416 -22.35 -42.28 -29.52
C SER A 416 -21.69 -41.07 -28.82
N ARG A 417 -22.37 -40.53 -27.82
CA ARG A 417 -21.88 -39.32 -27.09
C ARG A 417 -20.48 -39.50 -26.55
N ARG A 418 -20.24 -40.62 -25.86
CA ARG A 418 -18.92 -40.91 -25.28
C ARG A 418 -17.84 -40.90 -26.34
N THR A 419 -18.13 -41.45 -27.52
CA THR A 419 -17.21 -41.43 -28.67
C THR A 419 -17.06 -40.03 -29.23
N ALA A 420 -18.17 -39.29 -29.42
CA ALA A 420 -18.19 -37.99 -29.99
C ALA A 420 -17.38 -36.96 -29.13
N TYR A 421 -17.57 -36.97 -27.81
CA TYR A 421 -16.81 -36.11 -26.90
C TYR A 421 -15.35 -36.55 -26.80
N ARG A 422 -15.03 -37.85 -26.76
CA ARG A 422 -13.65 -38.33 -26.77
C ARG A 422 -12.92 -37.88 -28.02
N VAL A 423 -13.51 -38.14 -29.21
CA VAL A 423 -12.90 -37.77 -30.49
C VAL A 423 -12.85 -36.25 -30.65
N GLY A 424 -13.89 -35.53 -30.18
CA GLY A 424 -13.93 -34.08 -30.14
C GLY A 424 -12.75 -33.48 -29.36
N ALA A 425 -12.56 -33.92 -28.12
CA ALA A 425 -11.43 -33.51 -27.31
C ALA A 425 -10.07 -33.84 -27.95
N GLN A 426 -9.91 -35.04 -28.50
CA GLN A 426 -8.66 -35.46 -29.17
C GLN A 426 -8.38 -34.64 -30.43
N ARG A 427 -9.40 -34.35 -31.23
CA ARG A 427 -9.25 -33.61 -32.50
C ARG A 427 -9.00 -32.11 -32.27
N MET A 428 -9.69 -31.56 -31.27
CA MET A 428 -9.59 -30.13 -30.94
C MET A 428 -8.47 -29.81 -29.94
N ALA A 429 -7.80 -30.81 -29.37
CA ALA A 429 -6.72 -30.61 -28.40
C ALA A 429 -5.61 -29.68 -28.95
N TRP A 430 -5.11 -29.99 -30.15
CA TRP A 430 -4.01 -29.20 -30.73
C TRP A 430 -4.40 -27.75 -31.07
N PRO A 431 -5.54 -27.51 -31.77
CA PRO A 431 -6.04 -26.14 -31.98
C PRO A 431 -6.24 -25.34 -30.70
N ILE A 432 -6.81 -25.95 -29.66
CA ILE A 432 -7.06 -25.26 -28.37
C ILE A 432 -5.74 -24.96 -27.66
N ILE A 433 -4.81 -25.92 -27.60
CA ILE A 433 -3.49 -25.71 -27.00
C ILE A 433 -2.75 -24.57 -27.72
N THR A 434 -2.69 -24.59 -29.04
CA THR A 434 -2.03 -23.54 -29.81
C THR A 434 -2.67 -22.18 -29.60
N SER A 435 -3.99 -22.09 -29.58
CA SER A 435 -4.73 -20.85 -29.29
C SER A 435 -4.40 -20.34 -27.89
N THR A 436 -4.48 -21.22 -26.86
CA THR A 436 -4.16 -20.83 -25.48
C THR A 436 -2.70 -20.38 -25.35
N VAL A 437 -1.75 -21.11 -25.93
CA VAL A 437 -0.33 -20.73 -25.91
C VAL A 437 -0.11 -19.37 -26.59
N THR A 438 -0.76 -19.13 -27.74
CA THR A 438 -0.68 -17.83 -28.42
C THR A 438 -1.20 -16.69 -27.54
N THR A 439 -2.31 -16.91 -26.84
CA THR A 439 -2.85 -15.94 -25.90
C THR A 439 -1.90 -15.70 -24.73
N LEU A 440 -1.31 -16.76 -24.16
CA LEU A 440 -0.33 -16.65 -23.09
C LEU A 440 0.91 -15.88 -23.48
N MET A 441 1.39 -16.06 -24.73
CA MET A 441 2.58 -15.37 -25.25
C MET A 441 2.41 -13.84 -25.31
N VAL A 442 1.17 -13.34 -25.39
CA VAL A 442 0.90 -11.89 -25.34
C VAL A 442 1.22 -11.30 -23.97
N PHE A 443 0.99 -12.08 -22.90
CA PHE A 443 1.22 -11.64 -21.52
C PHE A 443 2.65 -11.93 -21.02
N MET A 444 3.39 -12.84 -21.68
CA MET A 444 4.75 -13.22 -21.25
C MET A 444 5.74 -12.05 -21.10
N PRO A 445 5.76 -11.04 -21.99
CA PRO A 445 6.68 -9.91 -21.84
C PRO A 445 6.50 -9.14 -20.54
N LEU A 446 5.29 -9.11 -19.98
CA LEU A 446 5.00 -8.42 -18.70
C LEU A 446 5.70 -9.08 -17.50
N LEU A 447 6.05 -10.40 -17.59
CA LEU A 447 6.81 -11.08 -16.53
C LEU A 447 8.26 -10.57 -16.42
N PHE A 448 8.79 -10.02 -17.47
CA PHE A 448 10.17 -9.56 -17.57
C PHE A 448 10.29 -8.03 -17.58
N TRP A 449 9.22 -7.34 -17.25
CA TRP A 449 9.23 -5.88 -17.17
C TRP A 449 10.10 -5.44 -16.00
N PRO A 450 11.12 -4.57 -16.24
CA PRO A 450 12.02 -4.12 -15.18
C PRO A 450 11.36 -3.05 -14.27
N GLY A 451 11.97 -2.84 -13.10
CA GLY A 451 11.59 -1.81 -12.15
C GLY A 451 10.39 -2.15 -11.28
N ILE A 452 10.01 -1.23 -10.41
CA ILE A 452 8.92 -1.38 -9.43
C ILE A 452 7.58 -1.67 -10.13
N VAL A 453 7.29 -0.95 -11.23
CA VAL A 453 6.07 -1.17 -12.03
C VAL A 453 6.02 -2.60 -12.57
N GLY A 454 7.15 -3.15 -13.02
CA GLY A 454 7.24 -4.54 -13.48
C GLY A 454 6.97 -5.54 -12.35
N GLN A 455 7.47 -5.28 -11.16
CA GLN A 455 7.22 -6.10 -9.98
C GLN A 455 5.72 -6.14 -9.60
N PHE A 456 5.04 -5.01 -9.72
CA PHE A 456 3.59 -4.94 -9.57
C PHE A 456 2.87 -5.73 -10.67
N MET A 457 3.25 -5.50 -11.92
CA MET A 457 2.56 -6.07 -13.07
C MET A 457 2.77 -7.56 -13.27
N LYS A 458 3.81 -8.18 -12.68
CA LYS A 458 4.06 -9.64 -12.80
C LYS A 458 2.89 -10.49 -12.33
N TYR A 459 2.08 -10.02 -11.38
CA TYR A 459 0.92 -10.75 -10.85
C TYR A 459 -0.18 -10.94 -11.90
N LEU A 460 -0.31 -10.01 -12.87
CA LEU A 460 -1.28 -10.12 -13.96
C LEU A 460 -0.98 -11.34 -14.86
N PRO A 461 0.19 -11.46 -15.52
CA PRO A 461 0.48 -12.63 -16.34
C PRO A 461 0.51 -13.93 -15.53
N MET A 462 0.99 -13.93 -14.29
CA MET A 462 0.96 -15.12 -13.43
C MET A 462 -0.46 -15.64 -13.23
N THR A 463 -1.41 -14.74 -12.95
CA THR A 463 -2.83 -15.08 -12.77
C THR A 463 -3.44 -15.58 -14.06
N VAL A 464 -3.21 -14.85 -15.18
CA VAL A 464 -3.70 -15.22 -16.50
C VAL A 464 -3.20 -16.62 -16.90
N ILE A 465 -1.92 -16.89 -16.72
CA ILE A 465 -1.29 -18.19 -17.01
C ILE A 465 -1.93 -19.30 -16.16
N ALA A 466 -2.02 -19.11 -14.85
CA ALA A 466 -2.59 -20.10 -13.93
C ALA A 466 -4.04 -20.47 -14.31
N VAL A 467 -4.86 -19.47 -14.60
CA VAL A 467 -6.29 -19.67 -14.88
C VAL A 467 -6.52 -20.19 -16.30
N LEU A 468 -5.80 -19.71 -17.32
CA LEU A 468 -5.93 -20.23 -18.68
C LEU A 468 -5.40 -21.67 -18.82
N LEU A 469 -4.33 -22.04 -18.12
CA LEU A 469 -3.89 -23.43 -18.04
C LEU A 469 -4.95 -24.32 -17.37
N SER A 470 -5.56 -23.83 -16.29
CA SER A 470 -6.67 -24.52 -15.62
C SER A 470 -7.87 -24.70 -16.55
N SER A 471 -8.21 -23.67 -17.34
CA SER A 471 -9.26 -23.73 -18.37
C SER A 471 -8.95 -24.76 -19.46
N LEU A 472 -7.69 -24.87 -19.87
CA LEU A 472 -7.26 -25.88 -20.84
C LEU A 472 -7.52 -27.30 -20.31
N PHE A 473 -7.23 -27.58 -19.02
CA PHE A 473 -7.56 -28.86 -18.40
C PHE A 473 -9.08 -29.09 -18.33
N MET A 474 -9.85 -28.06 -17.97
CA MET A 474 -11.31 -28.12 -17.99
C MET A 474 -11.84 -28.47 -19.38
N ALA A 475 -11.38 -27.79 -20.42
CA ALA A 475 -11.87 -27.94 -21.78
C ALA A 475 -11.52 -29.30 -22.42
N LEU A 476 -10.34 -29.85 -22.09
CA LEU A 476 -9.85 -31.07 -22.75
C LEU A 476 -10.09 -32.37 -21.96
N ILE A 477 -10.25 -32.28 -20.65
CA ILE A 477 -10.38 -33.46 -19.76
C ILE A 477 -11.75 -33.50 -19.08
N PHE A 478 -12.06 -32.52 -18.23
CA PHE A 478 -13.22 -32.58 -17.35
C PHE A 478 -14.54 -32.39 -18.10
N ILE A 479 -14.67 -31.35 -18.90
CA ILE A 479 -15.92 -31.07 -19.63
C ILE A 479 -16.25 -32.13 -20.68
N PRO A 480 -15.29 -32.66 -21.46
CA PRO A 480 -15.61 -33.78 -22.39
C PRO A 480 -16.09 -35.03 -21.68
N VAL A 481 -15.49 -35.39 -20.54
CA VAL A 481 -15.93 -36.53 -19.73
C VAL A 481 -17.35 -36.33 -19.21
N LEU A 482 -17.66 -35.17 -18.64
CA LEU A 482 -19.00 -34.78 -18.19
C LEU A 482 -20.01 -34.79 -19.35
N GLY A 483 -19.66 -34.16 -20.47
CA GLY A 483 -20.50 -34.10 -21.67
C GLY A 483 -20.81 -35.46 -22.28
N GLY A 484 -19.85 -36.40 -22.17
CA GLY A 484 -20.07 -37.80 -22.57
C GLY A 484 -21.06 -38.58 -21.69
N MET A 485 -21.30 -38.11 -20.45
CA MET A 485 -22.20 -38.76 -19.49
C MET A 485 -23.60 -38.13 -19.45
N ILE A 486 -23.72 -36.81 -19.54
CA ILE A 486 -24.95 -36.07 -19.33
C ILE A 486 -25.84 -36.08 -20.59
N GLY A 487 -27.11 -36.47 -20.47
CA GLY A 487 -28.22 -36.23 -21.40
C GLY A 487 -28.78 -37.44 -22.14
N LYS A 488 -30.01 -37.33 -22.67
CA LYS A 488 -30.72 -38.33 -23.48
C LYS A 488 -30.23 -38.33 -24.92
N LYS A 489 -30.37 -39.44 -25.68
CA LYS A 489 -30.16 -39.53 -27.12
C LYS A 489 -31.13 -38.55 -27.81
N THR A 490 -30.72 -37.39 -28.13
CA THR A 490 -31.45 -36.52 -29.05
C THR A 490 -30.95 -36.84 -30.45
N VAL A 491 -31.75 -37.54 -31.20
CA VAL A 491 -31.64 -37.54 -32.65
C VAL A 491 -32.08 -36.12 -33.03
N ALA A 492 -31.13 -35.29 -33.40
CA ALA A 492 -31.44 -33.96 -33.91
C ALA A 492 -32.23 -34.15 -35.20
N LYS A 493 -33.53 -34.02 -35.09
CA LYS A 493 -34.34 -33.63 -36.23
C LYS A 493 -33.91 -32.20 -36.57
N ASP A 494 -33.36 -32.09 -37.74
CA ASP A 494 -33.00 -30.80 -38.35
C ASP A 494 -32.08 -29.90 -37.48
N ALA A 495 -30.78 -30.26 -37.43
CA ALA A 495 -29.75 -29.25 -37.25
C ALA A 495 -29.96 -28.27 -38.42
N VAL A 496 -30.72 -27.23 -38.13
CA VAL A 496 -31.01 -26.14 -39.00
C VAL A 496 -29.69 -25.71 -39.63
N SER A 497 -29.57 -25.94 -40.93
CA SER A 497 -28.69 -25.16 -41.76
C SER A 497 -29.07 -23.70 -41.55
N ALA A 498 -28.57 -23.08 -40.48
CA ALA A 498 -28.59 -21.65 -40.35
C ALA A 498 -27.77 -21.14 -41.52
N THR A 499 -28.49 -20.90 -42.64
CA THR A 499 -27.91 -20.45 -43.89
C THR A 499 -27.32 -19.11 -43.53
N ALA A 500 -25.98 -19.05 -43.38
CA ALA A 500 -25.28 -17.82 -43.08
C ALA A 500 -25.80 -16.69 -43.99
N PRO A 501 -26.01 -15.48 -43.45
CA PRO A 501 -26.58 -14.36 -44.21
C PRO A 501 -25.88 -14.22 -45.55
N ARG A 502 -26.64 -13.96 -46.60
CA ARG A 502 -26.11 -13.87 -47.97
C ARG A 502 -24.96 -12.89 -48.05
N PHE A 503 -24.97 -11.83 -47.27
CA PHE A 503 -23.90 -10.86 -47.15
C PHE A 503 -22.59 -11.48 -46.64
N TYR A 504 -22.63 -12.21 -45.51
CA TYR A 504 -21.48 -12.88 -44.89
C TYR A 504 -20.85 -13.90 -45.86
N ARG A 505 -21.66 -14.73 -46.50
CA ARG A 505 -21.17 -15.70 -47.49
C ARG A 505 -20.48 -15.04 -48.68
N ARG A 506 -20.96 -13.86 -49.11
CA ARG A 506 -20.36 -13.10 -50.21
C ARG A 506 -19.02 -12.51 -49.78
N LEU A 507 -18.97 -11.90 -48.56
CA LEU A 507 -17.74 -11.36 -47.97
C LEU A 507 -16.68 -12.43 -47.76
N LEU A 508 -17.05 -13.56 -47.15
CA LEU A 508 -16.16 -14.70 -46.95
C LEU A 508 -15.60 -15.25 -48.25
N LYS A 509 -16.43 -15.36 -49.27
CA LYS A 509 -16.01 -15.84 -50.59
C LYS A 509 -14.97 -14.90 -51.24
N ILE A 510 -15.12 -13.60 -51.06
CA ILE A 510 -14.16 -12.59 -51.56
C ILE A 510 -12.86 -12.69 -50.73
N ALA A 511 -12.96 -12.75 -49.42
CA ALA A 511 -11.81 -12.82 -48.51
C ALA A 511 -10.92 -14.06 -48.83
N VAL A 512 -11.54 -15.22 -48.95
CA VAL A 512 -10.83 -16.48 -49.23
C VAL A 512 -10.27 -16.52 -50.66
N ARG A 513 -10.95 -15.90 -51.66
CA ARG A 513 -10.47 -15.88 -53.03
C ARG A 513 -9.30 -14.93 -53.27
N ARG A 514 -9.16 -13.87 -52.44
CA ARG A 514 -8.12 -12.85 -52.60
C ARG A 514 -7.43 -12.59 -51.25
N PRO A 515 -6.66 -13.56 -50.73
CA PRO A 515 -6.09 -13.48 -49.37
C PRO A 515 -5.12 -12.28 -49.22
N ALA A 516 -4.34 -11.96 -50.26
CA ALA A 516 -3.41 -10.82 -50.22
C ALA A 516 -4.14 -9.47 -50.06
N ILE A 517 -5.29 -9.29 -50.74
CA ILE A 517 -6.09 -8.06 -50.63
C ILE A 517 -6.74 -8.00 -49.24
N THR A 518 -7.18 -9.12 -48.71
CA THR A 518 -7.76 -9.20 -47.38
C THR A 518 -6.72 -8.85 -46.30
N MET A 519 -5.49 -9.39 -46.41
CA MET A 519 -4.39 -9.05 -45.52
C MET A 519 -4.04 -7.55 -45.61
N LEU A 520 -3.95 -7.01 -46.83
CA LEU A 520 -3.70 -5.57 -47.00
C LEU A 520 -4.81 -4.72 -46.36
N ALA A 521 -6.07 -5.10 -46.58
CA ALA A 521 -7.20 -4.39 -45.96
C ALA A 521 -7.15 -4.40 -44.43
N VAL A 522 -6.80 -5.55 -43.80
CA VAL A 522 -6.62 -5.65 -42.36
C VAL A 522 -5.49 -4.74 -41.88
N ILE A 523 -4.34 -4.76 -42.55
CA ILE A 523 -3.21 -3.90 -42.21
C ILE A 523 -3.61 -2.42 -42.31
N VAL A 524 -4.30 -2.02 -43.38
CA VAL A 524 -4.78 -0.64 -43.57
C VAL A 524 -5.72 -0.23 -42.43
N VAL A 525 -6.65 -1.11 -42.02
CA VAL A 525 -7.57 -0.84 -40.91
C VAL A 525 -6.78 -0.64 -39.61
N ILE A 526 -5.81 -1.52 -39.31
CA ILE A 526 -4.99 -1.42 -38.11
C ILE A 526 -4.20 -0.10 -38.10
N VAL A 527 -3.48 0.18 -39.21
CA VAL A 527 -2.69 1.42 -39.31
C VAL A 527 -3.57 2.66 -39.22
N SER A 528 -4.75 2.64 -39.85
CA SER A 528 -5.70 3.75 -39.77
C SER A 528 -6.23 3.97 -38.35
N ALA A 529 -6.48 2.89 -37.60
CA ALA A 529 -6.91 2.96 -36.20
C ALA A 529 -5.81 3.57 -35.30
N PHE A 530 -4.56 3.11 -35.46
CA PHE A 530 -3.42 3.68 -34.74
C PHE A 530 -3.19 5.15 -35.06
N MET A 531 -3.28 5.49 -36.35
CA MET A 531 -3.10 6.87 -36.83
C MET A 531 -4.24 7.77 -36.35
N GLY A 532 -5.47 7.27 -36.31
CA GLY A 532 -6.64 7.95 -35.76
C GLY A 532 -6.48 8.22 -34.27
N TYR A 533 -6.04 7.21 -33.53
CA TYR A 533 -5.75 7.33 -32.08
C TYR A 533 -4.65 8.36 -31.79
N ALA A 534 -3.53 8.27 -32.54
CA ALA A 534 -2.42 9.21 -32.38
C ALA A 534 -2.84 10.66 -32.68
N ARG A 535 -3.70 10.88 -33.70
CA ARG A 535 -4.23 12.22 -34.02
C ARG A 535 -5.26 12.72 -33.02
N ALA A 536 -5.95 11.83 -32.34
CA ALA A 536 -6.93 12.22 -31.31
C ALA A 536 -6.26 12.79 -30.05
N GLY A 537 -4.95 12.55 -29.84
CA GLY A 537 -4.17 13.12 -28.73
C GLY A 537 -4.65 12.69 -27.33
N LEU A 538 -5.36 11.55 -27.23
CA LEU A 538 -5.98 11.11 -25.97
C LEU A 538 -4.96 10.61 -24.93
N GLY A 539 -3.68 10.46 -25.31
CA GLY A 539 -2.64 9.97 -24.41
C GLY A 539 -2.80 8.49 -24.01
N VAL A 540 -1.92 8.03 -23.17
CA VAL A 540 -1.97 6.69 -22.55
C VAL A 540 -1.91 6.86 -21.06
N SER A 541 -2.93 6.41 -20.34
CA SER A 541 -2.94 6.36 -18.88
C SER A 541 -2.77 4.91 -18.45
N PHE A 542 -1.79 4.67 -17.60
CA PHE A 542 -1.50 3.33 -17.08
C PHE A 542 -2.49 2.92 -15.99
N PHE A 543 -2.79 3.85 -15.09
CA PHE A 543 -3.87 3.72 -14.10
C PHE A 543 -4.99 4.70 -14.48
N PRO A 544 -6.23 4.24 -14.60
CA PRO A 544 -7.36 5.14 -14.82
C PRO A 544 -7.54 6.05 -13.60
N ASP A 545 -7.98 7.27 -13.83
CA ASP A 545 -8.42 8.15 -12.77
C ASP A 545 -9.67 7.57 -12.10
N ILE A 546 -9.50 7.13 -10.85
CA ILE A 546 -10.59 6.66 -10.01
C ILE A 546 -11.10 7.84 -9.18
N GLU A 547 -12.39 7.85 -8.90
CA GLU A 547 -13.00 8.84 -8.00
C GLU A 547 -12.41 8.68 -6.60
N PRO A 548 -11.66 9.66 -6.05
CA PRO A 548 -10.97 9.49 -4.78
C PRO A 548 -11.95 9.60 -3.61
N ASP A 549 -11.73 8.75 -2.61
CA ASP A 549 -12.47 8.81 -1.34
C ASP A 549 -11.84 9.77 -0.34
N GLN A 550 -10.66 10.28 -0.65
CA GLN A 550 -9.90 11.19 0.22
C GLN A 550 -9.19 12.26 -0.61
N ALA A 551 -9.03 13.44 0.00
CA ALA A 551 -8.13 14.46 -0.51
C ALA A 551 -7.12 14.87 0.57
N GLN A 552 -5.95 15.29 0.13
CA GLN A 552 -4.91 15.83 0.97
C GLN A 552 -4.79 17.33 0.73
N VAL A 553 -4.97 18.09 1.79
CA VAL A 553 -4.73 19.53 1.83
C VAL A 553 -3.38 19.74 2.50
N GLN A 554 -2.45 20.31 1.78
CA GLN A 554 -1.14 20.72 2.30
C GLN A 554 -1.16 22.22 2.56
N VAL A 555 -0.81 22.61 3.78
CA VAL A 555 -0.67 24.00 4.19
C VAL A 555 0.81 24.34 4.13
N LEU A 556 1.17 25.24 3.21
CA LEU A 556 2.52 25.67 2.95
C LEU A 556 2.67 27.11 3.49
N ALA A 557 3.72 27.40 4.23
CA ALA A 557 3.99 28.75 4.70
C ALA A 557 5.49 29.02 4.71
N ARG A 558 5.88 30.23 4.32
CA ARG A 558 7.27 30.67 4.29
C ARG A 558 7.62 31.37 5.59
N GLY A 559 8.86 31.19 6.04
CA GLY A 559 9.41 31.84 7.21
C GLY A 559 9.56 30.91 8.41
N ASP A 560 10.31 31.37 9.40
CA ASP A 560 10.56 30.63 10.65
C ASP A 560 9.40 30.84 11.62
N LEU A 561 8.32 30.06 11.40
CA LEU A 561 7.11 30.14 12.19
C LEU A 561 7.22 29.26 13.45
N SER A 562 6.80 29.82 14.58
CA SER A 562 6.64 29.04 15.81
C SER A 562 5.61 27.90 15.63
N ALA A 563 5.67 26.86 16.46
CA ALA A 563 4.69 25.78 16.42
C ALA A 563 3.24 26.28 16.49
N ARG A 564 3.00 27.30 17.30
CA ARG A 564 1.66 27.89 17.48
C ARG A 564 1.18 28.67 16.24
N GLU A 565 2.07 29.40 15.57
CA GLU A 565 1.72 30.12 14.34
C GLU A 565 1.41 29.14 13.21
N ARG A 566 2.20 28.09 13.08
CA ARG A 566 1.92 26.99 12.11
C ARG A 566 0.55 26.36 12.38
N ASP A 567 0.28 26.04 13.65
CA ASP A 567 -1.00 25.44 14.04
C ASP A 567 -2.19 26.38 13.76
N LEU A 568 -2.06 27.68 13.98
CA LEU A 568 -3.09 28.64 13.65
C LEU A 568 -3.44 28.66 12.17
N LEU A 569 -2.45 28.57 11.28
CA LEU A 569 -2.69 28.48 9.84
C LEU A 569 -3.45 27.21 9.46
N VAL A 570 -3.06 26.07 10.07
CA VAL A 570 -3.77 24.79 9.85
C VAL A 570 -5.19 24.87 10.39
N GLN A 571 -5.42 25.45 11.57
CA GLN A 571 -6.76 25.65 12.13
C GLN A 571 -7.65 26.53 11.26
N GLN A 572 -7.12 27.64 10.75
CA GLN A 572 -7.88 28.51 9.85
C GLN A 572 -8.24 27.80 8.56
N THR A 573 -7.33 27.02 8.01
CA THR A 573 -7.62 26.19 6.82
C THR A 573 -8.71 25.17 7.12
N GLU A 574 -8.61 24.44 8.25
CA GLU A 574 -9.58 23.45 8.70
C GLU A 574 -10.99 24.06 8.86
N GLN A 575 -11.09 25.24 9.50
CA GLN A 575 -12.36 25.94 9.70
C GLN A 575 -13.00 26.35 8.38
N ASN A 576 -12.21 26.80 7.40
CA ASN A 576 -12.73 27.21 6.09
C ASN A 576 -13.28 26.02 5.31
N ILE A 577 -12.55 24.91 5.28
CA ILE A 577 -12.97 23.72 4.50
C ILE A 577 -14.08 22.90 5.19
N ASN A 578 -14.25 23.05 6.51
CA ASN A 578 -15.30 22.33 7.27
C ASN A 578 -16.73 22.65 6.81
N SER A 579 -16.92 23.73 6.06
CA SER A 579 -18.24 24.11 5.52
C SER A 579 -18.65 23.31 4.28
N VAL A 580 -17.74 22.54 3.67
CA VAL A 580 -17.98 21.80 2.43
C VAL A 580 -18.84 20.56 2.70
N LYS A 581 -20.02 20.52 2.08
CA LYS A 581 -20.92 19.37 2.18
C LYS A 581 -20.39 18.19 1.38
N GLY A 582 -20.38 16.99 1.99
CA GLY A 582 -19.86 15.77 1.36
C GLY A 582 -18.47 15.36 1.89
N VAL A 583 -17.93 16.10 2.85
CA VAL A 583 -16.82 15.66 3.68
C VAL A 583 -17.38 15.05 4.96
N GLN A 584 -16.88 13.89 5.33
CA GLN A 584 -17.30 13.14 6.50
C GLN A 584 -16.42 13.46 7.71
N ASP A 585 -15.11 13.37 7.54
CA ASP A 585 -14.12 13.61 8.59
C ASP A 585 -12.96 14.43 8.09
N PHE A 586 -12.38 15.22 8.98
CA PHE A 586 -11.14 15.96 8.78
C PHE A 586 -10.10 15.52 9.79
N TYR A 587 -8.95 15.11 9.32
CA TYR A 587 -7.77 14.88 10.16
C TYR A 587 -6.72 15.94 9.86
N ALA A 588 -6.55 16.89 10.76
CA ALA A 588 -5.59 17.97 10.65
C ALA A 588 -4.36 17.68 11.53
N ARG A 589 -3.18 17.88 10.98
CA ARG A 589 -1.90 17.78 11.68
C ARG A 589 -1.03 18.97 11.35
N SER A 590 -0.57 19.69 12.38
CA SER A 590 0.50 20.68 12.24
C SER A 590 1.83 20.08 12.68
N PHE A 591 2.93 20.43 12.02
CA PHE A 591 4.26 19.90 12.29
C PHE A 591 5.35 20.85 11.80
N ARG A 592 6.60 20.58 12.17
CA ARG A 592 7.78 21.19 11.55
C ARG A 592 8.24 20.29 10.41
N SER A 593 8.29 20.83 9.19
CA SER A 593 8.78 20.07 8.04
C SER A 593 10.25 19.72 8.22
N GLY A 594 10.60 18.48 7.87
CA GLY A 594 11.98 18.07 7.68
C GLY A 594 12.58 17.06 8.64
N GLY A 595 11.82 16.50 9.60
CA GLY A 595 12.38 15.59 10.61
C GLY A 595 11.98 14.11 10.51
N ASP A 596 10.89 13.79 9.81
CA ASP A 596 10.25 12.47 9.91
C ASP A 596 10.32 11.60 8.63
N GLY A 597 11.15 12.01 7.65
CA GLY A 597 11.22 11.28 6.36
C GLY A 597 10.00 11.46 5.48
N SER A 598 9.07 12.36 5.83
CA SER A 598 7.91 12.66 5.00
C SER A 598 8.34 13.32 3.69
N GLN A 599 7.72 12.90 2.57
CA GLN A 599 7.88 13.53 1.27
C GLN A 599 7.15 14.90 1.17
N ALA A 600 6.77 15.48 2.30
CA ALA A 600 6.10 16.78 2.33
C ALA A 600 7.03 17.89 1.81
N PRO A 601 6.51 18.86 1.05
CA PRO A 601 7.27 20.04 0.65
C PRO A 601 7.88 20.74 1.87
N ARG A 602 9.05 21.34 1.69
CA ARG A 602 9.84 21.97 2.78
C ARG A 602 9.08 23.05 3.54
N ASP A 603 8.22 23.79 2.83
CA ASP A 603 7.40 24.87 3.39
C ASP A 603 6.11 24.31 4.02
N SER A 604 5.93 22.98 4.09
CA SER A 604 4.73 22.41 4.68
C SER A 604 4.75 22.61 6.19
N VAL A 605 3.77 23.32 6.69
CA VAL A 605 3.55 23.59 8.13
C VAL A 605 2.46 22.69 8.70
N GLY A 606 1.74 21.98 7.84
CA GLY A 606 0.76 21.01 8.24
C GLY A 606 -0.01 20.40 7.07
N THR A 607 -0.75 19.35 7.39
CA THR A 607 -1.59 18.64 6.43
C THR A 607 -2.98 18.43 7.00
N ILE A 608 -3.99 18.47 6.13
CA ILE A 608 -5.36 18.08 6.49
C ILE A 608 -5.78 16.98 5.52
N ARG A 609 -6.02 15.78 6.03
CA ARG A 609 -6.62 14.69 5.28
C ARG A 609 -8.12 14.81 5.41
N THR A 610 -8.81 14.89 4.29
CA THR A 610 -10.28 14.97 4.23
C THR A 610 -10.83 13.64 3.74
N VAL A 611 -11.70 13.02 4.53
CA VAL A 611 -12.41 11.80 4.16
C VAL A 611 -13.77 12.19 3.60
N PHE A 612 -14.05 11.78 2.36
CA PHE A 612 -15.32 12.10 1.71
C PHE A 612 -16.39 11.07 2.09
N ALA A 613 -17.66 11.51 2.04
CA ALA A 613 -18.80 10.60 2.12
C ALA A 613 -18.81 9.62 0.93
N GLU A 614 -19.60 8.56 1.02
CA GLU A 614 -19.79 7.60 -0.08
C GLU A 614 -20.08 8.29 -1.40
N TRP A 615 -19.50 7.81 -2.50
CA TRP A 615 -19.56 8.44 -3.83
C TRP A 615 -21.00 8.70 -4.35
N ASN A 616 -21.99 7.92 -3.90
CA ASN A 616 -23.40 8.04 -4.23
C ASN A 616 -24.16 9.05 -3.36
N GLU A 617 -23.55 9.56 -2.29
CA GLU A 617 -24.14 10.51 -1.34
C GLU A 617 -23.53 11.92 -1.47
N ARG A 618 -22.57 12.11 -2.36
CA ARG A 618 -21.86 13.37 -2.55
C ARG A 618 -21.73 13.78 -4.02
N GLU A 619 -21.33 15.02 -4.23
CA GLU A 619 -20.84 15.47 -5.53
C GLU A 619 -19.51 14.82 -5.89
N LYS A 620 -19.07 14.97 -7.13
CA LYS A 620 -17.75 14.48 -7.57
C LYS A 620 -16.66 15.10 -6.72
N ALA A 621 -15.64 14.31 -6.37
CA ALA A 621 -14.51 14.77 -5.56
C ALA A 621 -13.80 15.99 -6.18
N SER A 622 -13.70 16.06 -7.52
CA SER A 622 -13.17 17.25 -8.20
C SER A 622 -13.95 18.52 -7.86
N SER A 623 -15.27 18.45 -7.83
CA SER A 623 -16.15 19.60 -7.46
C SER A 623 -15.93 19.99 -6.00
N LEU A 624 -15.81 19.00 -5.09
CA LEU A 624 -15.54 19.27 -3.68
C LEU A 624 -14.17 19.91 -3.47
N MET A 625 -13.15 19.40 -4.15
CA MET A 625 -11.80 19.99 -4.09
C MET A 625 -11.76 21.41 -4.66
N ASP A 626 -12.51 21.70 -5.73
CA ASP A 626 -12.61 23.05 -6.29
C ASP A 626 -13.34 24.01 -5.34
N GLN A 627 -14.40 23.55 -4.66
CA GLN A 627 -15.05 24.31 -3.60
C GLN A 627 -14.09 24.61 -2.44
N MET A 628 -13.32 23.62 -1.99
CA MET A 628 -12.30 23.82 -0.97
C MET A 628 -11.25 24.83 -1.41
N ARG A 629 -10.72 24.74 -2.64
CA ARG A 629 -9.76 25.69 -3.20
C ARG A 629 -10.32 27.11 -3.18
N GLY A 630 -11.59 27.29 -3.55
CA GLY A 630 -12.25 28.57 -3.50
C GLY A 630 -12.36 29.18 -2.09
N LEU A 631 -12.56 28.33 -1.06
CA LEU A 631 -12.70 28.76 0.33
C LEU A 631 -11.37 29.15 0.99
N VAL A 632 -10.25 28.63 0.50
CA VAL A 632 -8.92 28.88 1.06
C VAL A 632 -8.07 29.81 0.21
N ALA A 633 -8.53 30.21 -0.97
CA ALA A 633 -7.78 31.03 -1.92
C ALA A 633 -7.30 32.39 -1.34
N ASP A 634 -8.10 32.97 -0.43
CA ASP A 634 -7.81 34.29 0.18
C ASP A 634 -7.12 34.19 1.55
N LEU A 635 -6.66 33.00 1.96
CA LEU A 635 -6.01 32.82 3.25
C LEU A 635 -4.63 33.47 3.26
N ALA A 636 -4.50 34.54 4.05
CA ALA A 636 -3.24 35.29 4.13
C ALA A 636 -2.16 34.49 4.91
N GLY A 637 -0.95 34.46 4.39
CA GLY A 637 0.22 33.90 5.08
C GLY A 637 0.45 32.41 4.83
N ALA A 638 -0.43 31.75 4.08
CA ALA A 638 -0.24 30.35 3.66
C ALA A 638 -0.58 30.18 2.18
N ASP A 639 0.13 29.27 1.53
CA ASP A 639 -0.25 28.71 0.23
C ASP A 639 -0.82 27.31 0.45
N ILE A 640 -2.00 27.03 -0.14
CA ILE A 640 -2.72 25.79 0.16
C ILE A 640 -2.88 24.97 -1.10
N SER A 641 -2.23 23.82 -1.09
CA SER A 641 -2.31 22.84 -2.16
C SER A 641 -3.33 21.76 -1.81
N ILE A 642 -4.34 21.56 -2.67
CA ILE A 642 -5.37 20.52 -2.50
C ILE A 642 -5.23 19.52 -3.63
N THR A 643 -4.83 18.31 -3.26
CA THR A 643 -4.58 17.22 -4.18
C THR A 643 -5.40 15.99 -3.80
N LYS A 644 -5.76 15.17 -4.78
CA LYS A 644 -6.31 13.84 -4.50
C LYS A 644 -5.21 12.95 -3.90
N GLN A 645 -5.56 12.10 -2.97
CA GLN A 645 -4.63 11.08 -2.50
C GLN A 645 -4.30 10.14 -3.66
N GLN A 646 -3.02 10.00 -3.99
CA GLN A 646 -2.59 9.13 -5.07
C GLN A 646 -2.48 7.70 -4.56
N GLU A 647 -3.14 6.79 -5.24
CA GLU A 647 -3.08 5.36 -4.98
C GLU A 647 -2.21 4.67 -6.04
N GLY A 648 -1.20 3.92 -5.62
CA GLY A 648 -0.38 3.09 -6.49
C GLY A 648 1.08 3.53 -6.64
N PRO A 649 1.93 2.64 -7.19
CA PRO A 649 3.33 2.94 -7.47
C PRO A 649 3.42 3.89 -8.66
N GLY A 650 3.95 5.05 -8.45
CA GLY A 650 4.12 6.07 -9.49
C GLY A 650 3.39 7.38 -9.21
N GLY A 651 3.13 7.68 -7.94
CA GLY A 651 2.59 8.96 -7.47
C GLY A 651 3.43 10.20 -7.81
N ALA A 652 4.40 10.08 -8.73
CA ALA A 652 5.10 11.22 -9.29
C ALA A 652 4.12 12.09 -10.09
N LEU A 653 4.29 13.40 -9.96
CA LEU A 653 3.60 14.36 -10.80
C LEU A 653 3.73 13.94 -12.27
N PRO A 654 2.72 14.13 -13.12
CA PRO A 654 2.77 13.74 -14.53
C PRO A 654 3.97 14.31 -15.29
N ILE A 655 4.46 15.47 -14.85
CA ILE A 655 5.64 16.14 -15.34
C ILE A 655 6.45 16.59 -14.14
N ALA A 656 7.68 16.10 -14.01
CA ALA A 656 8.69 16.59 -13.09
C ALA A 656 9.88 17.09 -13.90
N ILE A 657 10.32 18.30 -13.62
CA ILE A 657 11.47 18.92 -14.30
C ILE A 657 12.52 19.20 -13.25
N ASP A 658 13.64 18.51 -13.32
CA ASP A 658 14.79 18.75 -12.48
C ASP A 658 15.73 19.76 -13.17
N ILE A 659 16.00 20.87 -12.52
CA ILE A 659 16.98 21.87 -12.99
C ILE A 659 18.27 21.61 -12.23
N LEU A 660 19.36 21.37 -12.95
CA LEU A 660 20.66 21.05 -12.38
C LEU A 660 21.62 22.22 -12.59
N GLY A 661 22.39 22.55 -11.58
CA GLY A 661 23.40 23.62 -11.62
C GLY A 661 24.25 23.65 -10.36
N ASP A 662 25.38 24.32 -10.42
CA ASP A 662 26.33 24.41 -9.30
C ASP A 662 26.12 25.68 -8.45
N ASP A 663 25.35 26.65 -8.93
CA ASP A 663 25.08 27.91 -8.28
C ASP A 663 23.57 28.05 -7.95
N LEU A 664 23.26 28.34 -6.69
CA LEU A 664 21.89 28.45 -6.21
C LEU A 664 21.14 29.66 -6.77
N ASP A 665 21.82 30.76 -6.99
CA ASP A 665 21.21 31.99 -7.54
C ASP A 665 20.86 31.80 -9.01
N ASP A 666 21.73 31.10 -9.78
CA ASP A 666 21.46 30.74 -11.17
C ASP A 666 20.30 29.70 -11.27
N LEU A 667 20.24 28.74 -10.35
CA LEU A 667 19.14 27.77 -10.27
C LEU A 667 17.81 28.46 -9.94
N ALA A 668 17.80 29.38 -9.00
CA ALA A 668 16.62 30.15 -8.64
C ALA A 668 16.11 30.99 -9.82
N ALA A 669 17.01 31.71 -10.50
CA ALA A 669 16.65 32.51 -11.65
C ALA A 669 16.13 31.65 -12.83
N ALA A 670 16.74 30.50 -13.09
CA ALA A 670 16.29 29.55 -14.11
C ALA A 670 14.91 28.94 -13.77
N THR A 671 14.66 28.66 -12.49
CA THR A 671 13.38 28.14 -12.01
C THR A 671 12.27 29.19 -12.19
N ASP A 672 12.52 30.43 -11.80
CA ASP A 672 11.55 31.52 -11.95
C ASP A 672 11.19 31.78 -13.43
N ASP A 673 12.20 31.77 -14.32
CA ASP A 673 11.97 31.94 -15.78
C ASP A 673 11.16 30.74 -16.34
N LEU A 674 11.45 29.51 -15.88
CA LEU A 674 10.72 28.31 -16.34
C LEU A 674 9.27 28.35 -15.84
N VAL A 675 9.03 28.67 -14.56
CA VAL A 675 7.69 28.80 -13.99
C VAL A 675 6.87 29.85 -14.72
N ALA A 676 7.45 31.04 -14.95
CA ALA A 676 6.78 32.11 -15.70
C ALA A 676 6.40 31.70 -17.14
N ARG A 677 7.26 30.91 -17.79
CA ARG A 677 6.95 30.37 -19.13
C ARG A 677 5.86 29.29 -19.10
N MET A 678 5.85 28.44 -18.08
CA MET A 678 4.82 27.40 -17.92
C MET A 678 3.47 28.04 -17.62
N GLU A 679 3.41 29.05 -16.75
CA GLU A 679 2.18 29.80 -16.46
C GLU A 679 1.63 30.51 -17.74
N ALA A 680 2.51 31.01 -18.60
CA ALA A 680 2.12 31.63 -19.86
C ALA A 680 1.57 30.64 -20.90
N LEU A 681 1.85 29.35 -20.74
CA LEU A 681 1.33 28.29 -21.62
C LEU A 681 -0.05 27.79 -21.20
N GLY A 682 -0.50 28.05 -19.97
CA GLY A 682 -1.83 27.72 -19.42
C GLY A 682 -1.87 26.33 -18.82
#